data_a4e0b5658ea5597f40020672de311fed
#
_entry.id   a4e0b5658ea5597f40020672de311fed
#
_cell.length_a   1.000
_cell.length_b   1.000
_cell.length_c   1.000
_cell.angle_alpha   90.00
_cell.angle_beta   90.00
_cell.angle_gamma   90.00
#
_symmetry.space_group_name_H-M   'P 1'
#
loop_
_entity.id
_entity.type
_entity.pdbx_description
1 polymer ?
#
loop_
_entity_poly.entity_id
_entity_poly.type
_entity_poly.pdbx_seq_one_letter_code
_entity_poly.pdbx_strand_id
1 'polypeptide(L)'
;MRVKYKEWEDVRSFTSFNAGGTADNIRLFAPEYKFKYSGAFLYAVAHTFPGIDHERRMTMSNIYRDVTLEHVTEADIDKELRIAGWVENIRDHGGVSFIDLRDMYAVMQVVIRDSSLLKGIRKEQAVSIKGIVEKRDEETYNPKIPTGTIELEAHEIDILGEVYKNLPFEIQTSKEVREDVRLKYRYLDLRNQKVKDNIIFRSKVISFLRQKMTEMGFLEIQTPILCASSPEGARDYIVPSRKFKGKFYALPQAPQQYKQLLMVSGFDKYFQIAPCFRDEDARADRSPGEFYQLDFEMSFATQEEVFAVGEEVLTAAFEKFAPEGYEVTKAPYPIISYKQAMLEFGTDKPDLRNPLRIMDVTEFFQKCTFKPFIGRTVRAIRVHADMSKGFHEKLLKFATGIGMGGLGYLEVLEDGSYKGPIDKFIPDELKEEFRTLTGSGVGDTIFFMADKEERAAYYAGMIRTELGEKLDLIEKNAYRFCYVNDFPMFEKDPDTKKIGFTHNPFSMPQGGLEALENKDPLDILAYQYDIVCNGVELSSGAVRNHDMQIMVKAFEIAGYDEEVLKEKFGALYNAFQYGAPPHAGMAPGVDRMIMLLRGEDNIREVIAYPMNGNAEDLMCGAPSTVTEQQLREVHIKVRD
;
A
#
# COMPACT_ATOMS: atom_id res chain seq x y z
N MET A 1 10.25 44.59 3.50
CA MET A 1 11.38 44.70 4.45
C MET A 1 12.56 43.94 3.83
N ARG A 2 13.57 44.66 3.32
CA ARG A 2 14.79 44.04 2.75
C ARG A 2 15.75 43.82 3.89
N VAL A 3 16.09 42.56 4.18
CA VAL A 3 17.20 42.21 5.07
C VAL A 3 18.46 42.05 4.19
N LYS A 4 19.46 42.86 4.42
CA LYS A 4 20.77 42.76 3.77
C LYS A 4 21.54 41.60 4.40
N TYR A 5 21.95 40.64 3.60
CA TYR A 5 22.98 39.66 3.96
C TYR A 5 24.35 40.37 3.97
N LYS A 6 25.03 40.33 5.09
CA LYS A 6 26.44 40.67 5.19
C LYS A 6 27.12 39.62 6.09
N GLU A 7 28.19 39.09 5.54
CA GLU A 7 29.29 38.37 6.21
C GLU A 7 29.11 36.90 6.62
N TRP A 8 29.56 36.07 5.71
CA TRP A 8 29.89 34.65 5.92
C TRP A 8 31.39 34.41 5.65
N GLU A 9 32.30 35.10 6.32
CA GLU A 9 33.75 34.89 6.17
C GLU A 9 34.47 34.30 7.40
N ASP A 10 33.81 34.13 8.54
CA ASP A 10 34.51 33.73 9.79
C ASP A 10 34.32 32.26 10.22
N VAL A 11 33.90 31.34 9.37
CA VAL A 11 33.74 29.92 9.74
C VAL A 11 34.90 29.01 9.25
N ARG A 12 35.98 29.56 8.71
CA ARG A 12 37.11 28.74 8.19
C ARG A 12 38.23 28.45 9.23
N SER A 13 38.07 28.73 10.50
CA SER A 13 39.15 28.53 11.51
C SER A 13 38.93 27.37 12.50
N PHE A 14 38.02 26.42 12.25
CA PHE A 14 37.82 25.27 13.14
C PHE A 14 38.17 23.91 12.48
N THR A 15 39.36 23.81 11.92
CA THR A 15 39.90 22.52 11.50
C THR A 15 41.27 22.28 12.13
N SER A 16 41.28 22.00 13.44
CA SER A 16 42.32 21.17 14.08
C SER A 16 41.99 21.00 15.58
N PHE A 17 41.27 19.98 15.94
CA PHE A 17 41.24 19.47 17.30
C PHE A 17 41.86 18.08 17.34
N ASN A 18 43.03 18.00 17.97
CA ASN A 18 43.73 16.77 18.25
C ASN A 18 42.99 15.99 19.36
N ALA A 19 42.68 14.76 19.13
CA ALA A 19 42.08 13.84 20.09
C ALA A 19 43.09 13.42 21.16
N GLY A 20 42.97 13.99 22.35
CA GLY A 20 43.75 13.59 23.49
C GLY A 20 43.36 14.36 24.76
N GLY A 21 42.26 14.00 25.38
CA GLY A 21 41.86 14.55 26.68
C GLY A 21 40.58 13.90 27.22
N THR A 22 40.65 13.49 28.48
CA THR A 22 39.57 12.84 29.23
C THR A 22 38.35 13.74 29.44
N ALA A 23 37.18 13.13 29.52
CA ALA A 23 35.82 13.70 29.39
C ALA A 23 35.39 14.72 30.48
N ASP A 24 36.24 15.12 31.44
CA ASP A 24 35.76 15.84 32.63
C ASP A 24 35.96 17.38 32.62
N ASN A 25 36.38 17.98 31.52
CA ASN A 25 36.66 19.41 31.49
C ASN A 25 36.23 20.17 30.24
N ILE A 26 35.00 19.98 29.77
CA ILE A 26 34.42 20.88 28.75
C ILE A 26 33.42 21.82 29.44
N ARG A 27 33.91 22.95 29.95
CA ARG A 27 33.09 24.13 30.25
C ARG A 27 32.98 24.96 28.97
N LEU A 28 31.83 24.90 28.33
CA LEU A 28 31.48 25.83 27.26
C LEU A 28 31.13 27.20 27.87
N PHE A 29 32.05 28.14 27.77
CA PHE A 29 31.77 29.56 27.98
C PHE A 29 31.18 30.11 26.67
N ALA A 30 29.88 30.42 26.67
CA ALA A 30 29.25 31.23 25.64
C ALA A 30 28.49 32.38 26.31
N PRO A 31 28.83 33.65 26.03
CA PRO A 31 28.01 34.75 26.48
C PRO A 31 26.79 34.92 25.57
N GLU A 32 25.63 34.91 26.17
CA GLU A 32 24.38 35.54 25.78
C GLU A 32 23.90 35.50 24.29
N TYR A 33 23.75 34.30 23.70
CA TYR A 33 22.88 34.13 22.52
C TYR A 33 21.88 32.98 22.73
N LYS A 34 20.62 33.34 22.89
CA LYS A 34 19.52 32.37 22.88
C LYS A 34 19.29 31.90 21.44
N PHE A 35 19.93 30.80 21.05
CA PHE A 35 19.58 30.11 19.81
C PHE A 35 18.42 29.13 20.05
N LYS A 36 17.32 29.33 19.34
CA LYS A 36 16.31 28.28 19.17
C LYS A 36 16.85 27.23 18.18
N TYR A 37 17.33 26.10 18.67
CA TYR A 37 17.78 24.99 17.81
C TYR A 37 16.58 24.24 17.22
N SER A 38 16.62 23.95 15.93
CA SER A 38 15.68 23.04 15.28
C SER A 38 16.01 21.60 15.65
N GLY A 39 15.00 20.71 15.73
CA GLY A 39 15.16 19.30 16.13
C GLY A 39 16.22 18.50 15.34
N ALA A 40 16.59 18.95 14.13
CA ALA A 40 17.62 18.32 13.30
C ALA A 40 19.04 18.41 13.88
N PHE A 41 19.36 19.48 14.63
CA PHE A 41 20.69 19.62 15.23
C PHE A 41 20.87 18.69 16.44
N LEU A 42 19.82 18.48 17.23
CA LEU A 42 19.83 17.52 18.35
C LEU A 42 19.94 16.06 17.86
N TYR A 43 19.37 15.74 16.72
CA TYR A 43 19.47 14.41 16.11
C TYR A 43 20.89 14.08 15.61
N ALA A 44 21.58 15.06 15.04
CA ALA A 44 22.97 14.91 14.60
C ALA A 44 23.96 14.75 15.77
N VAL A 45 23.74 15.44 16.90
CA VAL A 45 24.59 15.33 18.08
C VAL A 45 24.40 13.98 18.78
N ALA A 46 23.20 13.43 18.82
CA ALA A 46 22.91 12.13 19.46
C ALA A 46 23.59 10.93 18.76
N HIS A 47 23.88 11.02 17.45
CA HIS A 47 24.51 9.93 16.69
C HIS A 47 26.03 9.99 16.64
N THR A 48 26.66 11.08 17.10
CA THR A 48 28.11 11.26 17.03
C THR A 48 28.84 10.78 18.31
N PHE A 49 28.13 10.48 19.39
CA PHE A 49 28.70 10.03 20.65
C PHE A 49 28.03 8.74 21.14
N PRO A 50 28.61 7.56 20.94
CA PRO A 50 28.13 6.33 21.56
C PRO A 50 28.41 6.37 23.08
N GLY A 51 27.36 6.54 23.88
CA GLY A 51 27.45 6.55 25.34
C GLY A 51 26.54 7.55 26.04
N ILE A 52 25.79 8.38 25.31
CA ILE A 52 24.74 9.18 25.91
C ILE A 52 23.51 8.29 26.04
N ASP A 53 23.13 8.05 27.27
CA ASP A 53 21.98 7.26 27.67
C ASP A 53 20.71 7.65 26.88
N HIS A 54 20.26 6.76 25.99
CA HIS A 54 19.08 6.96 25.14
C HIS A 54 17.77 7.00 25.96
N GLU A 55 17.83 6.79 27.27
CA GLU A 55 16.67 6.79 28.16
C GLU A 55 16.25 8.16 28.69
N ARG A 56 16.99 9.25 28.46
CA ARG A 56 16.40 10.58 28.61
C ARG A 56 15.49 10.88 27.40
N ARG A 57 14.40 10.12 27.29
CA ARG A 57 13.22 10.55 26.53
C ARG A 57 12.89 11.96 27.00
N MET A 58 12.88 12.93 26.09
CA MET A 58 12.47 14.30 26.42
C MET A 58 11.03 14.20 26.95
N THR A 59 10.90 14.20 28.28
CA THR A 59 9.60 14.43 28.91
C THR A 59 9.16 15.81 28.43
N MET A 60 8.08 15.84 27.64
CA MET A 60 7.55 17.11 27.11
C MET A 60 6.74 17.80 28.21
N SER A 61 7.44 18.13 29.34
CA SER A 61 6.85 18.94 30.38
C SER A 61 6.57 20.35 29.86
N ASN A 62 5.34 20.81 30.03
CA ASN A 62 4.91 22.14 29.65
C ASN A 62 3.75 22.57 30.58
N ILE A 63 3.16 23.74 30.30
CA ILE A 63 2.08 24.29 31.15
C ILE A 63 0.81 23.42 31.16
N TYR A 64 0.65 22.48 30.20
CA TYR A 64 -0.54 21.63 30.07
C TYR A 64 -0.34 20.24 30.65
N ARG A 65 0.90 19.70 30.64
CA ARG A 65 1.23 18.37 31.16
C ARG A 65 2.70 18.23 31.50
N ASP A 66 3.00 17.45 32.52
CA ASP A 66 4.37 17.10 32.95
C ASP A 66 4.90 15.89 32.18
N VAL A 67 4.00 14.98 31.76
CA VAL A 67 4.33 13.68 31.20
C VAL A 67 3.19 13.17 30.30
N THR A 68 3.49 12.27 29.37
CA THR A 68 2.48 11.50 28.61
C THR A 68 2.04 10.28 29.42
N LEU A 69 0.81 9.82 29.22
CA LEU A 69 0.21 8.76 30.05
C LEU A 69 0.98 7.42 30.00
N GLU A 70 1.62 7.08 28.88
CA GLU A 70 2.45 5.87 28.77
C GLU A 70 3.69 5.86 29.68
N HIS A 71 4.11 7.03 30.16
CA HIS A 71 5.29 7.18 31.01
C HIS A 71 4.94 7.34 32.50
N VAL A 72 3.67 7.40 32.86
CA VAL A 72 3.24 7.35 34.27
C VAL A 72 3.29 5.90 34.73
N THR A 73 4.05 5.65 35.79
CA THR A 73 4.33 4.30 36.31
C THR A 73 4.12 4.22 37.82
N GLU A 74 4.22 3.02 38.39
CA GLU A 74 4.19 2.83 39.84
C GLU A 74 5.31 3.59 40.59
N ALA A 75 6.40 3.95 39.93
CA ALA A 75 7.46 4.78 40.47
C ALA A 75 7.03 6.25 40.72
N ASP A 76 5.86 6.63 40.22
CA ASP A 76 5.29 7.96 40.35
C ASP A 76 4.20 8.03 41.43
N ILE A 77 3.92 6.92 42.13
CA ILE A 77 3.02 6.92 43.29
C ILE A 77 3.44 7.97 44.32
N ASP A 78 2.48 8.66 44.93
CA ASP A 78 2.60 9.78 45.84
C ASP A 78 3.16 11.08 45.23
N LYS A 79 3.44 11.11 43.91
CA LYS A 79 3.86 12.34 43.23
C LYS A 79 2.65 13.11 42.69
N GLU A 80 2.73 14.42 42.81
CA GLU A 80 1.79 15.30 42.14
C GLU A 80 2.22 15.49 40.69
N LEU A 81 1.32 15.13 39.74
CA LEU A 81 1.55 15.26 38.31
C LEU A 81 0.39 16.01 37.63
N ARG A 82 0.72 16.69 36.55
CA ARG A 82 -0.24 17.26 35.62
C ARG A 82 -0.23 16.41 34.33
N ILE A 83 -1.39 15.86 34.00
CA ILE A 83 -1.61 15.04 32.79
C ILE A 83 -2.65 15.70 31.90
N ALA A 84 -2.63 15.46 30.59
CA ALA A 84 -3.59 16.03 29.64
C ALA A 84 -4.01 15.03 28.58
N GLY A 85 -5.26 15.13 28.17
CA GLY A 85 -5.86 14.24 27.18
C GLY A 85 -7.33 14.56 26.91
N TRP A 86 -8.03 13.61 26.37
CA TRP A 86 -9.49 13.68 26.12
C TRP A 86 -10.24 12.82 27.13
N VAL A 87 -11.35 13.34 27.61
CA VAL A 87 -12.28 12.61 28.49
C VAL A 87 -12.99 11.52 27.69
N GLU A 88 -12.55 10.27 27.83
CA GLU A 88 -13.13 9.15 27.08
C GLU A 88 -14.44 8.67 27.69
N ASN A 89 -14.46 8.47 29.02
CA ASN A 89 -15.64 8.08 29.76
C ASN A 89 -15.74 8.84 31.08
N ILE A 90 -16.96 8.96 31.59
CA ILE A 90 -17.25 9.47 32.93
C ILE A 90 -18.18 8.44 33.59
N ARG A 91 -17.81 7.99 34.79
CA ARG A 91 -18.61 7.05 35.59
C ARG A 91 -18.85 7.66 36.97
N ASP A 92 -20.08 7.66 37.45
CA ASP A 92 -20.47 8.10 38.79
C ASP A 92 -20.91 6.91 39.62
N HIS A 93 -20.30 6.73 40.79
CA HIS A 93 -20.58 5.65 41.73
C HIS A 93 -21.11 6.15 43.09
N GLY A 94 -21.84 7.26 43.11
CA GLY A 94 -22.55 7.72 44.29
C GLY A 94 -21.64 8.28 45.40
N GLY A 95 -20.75 9.18 45.05
CA GLY A 95 -19.82 9.85 45.97
C GLY A 95 -18.39 9.88 45.51
N VAL A 96 -18.02 9.01 44.60
CA VAL A 96 -16.74 9.03 43.87
C VAL A 96 -17.01 8.86 42.39
N SER A 97 -16.45 9.72 41.58
CA SER A 97 -16.57 9.63 40.13
C SER A 97 -15.24 9.30 39.50
N PHE A 98 -15.28 8.74 38.30
CA PHE A 98 -14.11 8.33 37.55
C PHE A 98 -14.15 8.90 36.15
N ILE A 99 -13.01 9.43 35.69
CA ILE A 99 -12.79 9.76 34.29
C ILE A 99 -11.74 8.79 33.72
N ASP A 100 -12.03 8.22 32.55
CA ASP A 100 -10.99 7.61 31.74
C ASP A 100 -10.41 8.71 30.85
N LEU A 101 -9.18 9.13 31.15
CA LEU A 101 -8.44 10.14 30.37
C LEU A 101 -7.60 9.41 29.33
N ARG A 102 -7.75 9.79 28.05
CA ARG A 102 -7.01 9.21 26.94
C ARG A 102 -6.10 10.24 26.30
N ASP A 103 -4.82 9.93 26.12
CA ASP A 103 -3.93 10.68 25.25
C ASP A 103 -3.63 9.90 23.94
N MET A 104 -2.54 10.22 23.26
CA MET A 104 -2.12 9.49 22.06
C MET A 104 -1.67 8.06 22.37
N TYR A 105 -1.15 7.81 23.57
CA TYR A 105 -0.33 6.66 23.92
C TYR A 105 -1.04 5.68 24.85
N ALA A 106 -1.85 6.20 25.79
CA ALA A 106 -2.48 5.39 26.81
C ALA A 106 -3.81 5.96 27.30
N VAL A 107 -4.50 5.19 28.13
CA VAL A 107 -5.66 5.61 28.92
C VAL A 107 -5.30 5.48 30.38
N MET A 108 -5.64 6.48 31.21
CA MET A 108 -5.45 6.47 32.66
C MET A 108 -6.77 6.76 33.38
N GLN A 109 -7.06 6.01 34.41
CA GLN A 109 -8.19 6.31 35.30
C GLN A 109 -7.85 7.51 36.18
N VAL A 110 -8.76 8.45 36.26
CA VAL A 110 -8.69 9.61 37.17
C VAL A 110 -9.83 9.49 38.16
N VAL A 111 -9.51 9.53 39.43
CA VAL A 111 -10.47 9.50 40.54
C VAL A 111 -10.84 10.93 40.93
N ILE A 112 -12.13 11.18 41.10
CA ILE A 112 -12.67 12.50 41.48
C ILE A 112 -13.51 12.32 42.75
N ARG A 113 -12.96 12.76 43.86
CA ARG A 113 -13.65 12.74 45.18
C ARG A 113 -14.42 14.04 45.41
N ASP A 114 -13.96 15.16 44.87
CA ASP A 114 -14.70 16.40 44.88
C ASP A 114 -15.56 16.54 43.59
N SER A 115 -16.85 16.28 43.73
CA SER A 115 -17.81 16.36 42.60
C SER A 115 -17.88 17.75 41.95
N SER A 116 -17.41 18.81 42.61
CA SER A 116 -17.37 20.15 42.04
C SER A 116 -16.44 20.23 40.82
N LEU A 117 -15.40 19.39 40.76
CA LEU A 117 -14.47 19.30 39.65
C LEU A 117 -15.11 18.75 38.37
N LEU A 118 -16.23 18.04 38.48
CA LEU A 118 -16.96 17.54 37.29
C LEU A 118 -17.88 18.56 36.64
N LYS A 119 -18.02 19.73 37.25
CA LYS A 119 -18.95 20.74 36.73
C LYS A 119 -18.52 21.22 35.34
N GLY A 120 -19.35 20.90 34.35
CA GLY A 120 -19.08 21.26 32.95
C GLY A 120 -18.25 20.27 32.16
N ILE A 121 -17.74 19.21 32.80
CA ILE A 121 -16.96 18.16 32.13
C ILE A 121 -17.88 17.28 31.28
N ARG A 122 -17.48 17.04 30.04
CA ARG A 122 -18.19 16.22 29.04
C ARG A 122 -17.24 15.26 28.32
N LYS A 123 -17.78 14.18 27.78
CA LYS A 123 -17.05 13.26 26.90
C LYS A 123 -16.38 14.04 25.75
N GLU A 124 -15.17 13.61 25.44
CA GLU A 124 -14.33 14.10 24.36
C GLU A 124 -13.89 15.57 24.50
N GLN A 125 -14.10 16.23 25.65
CA GLN A 125 -13.41 17.47 25.97
C GLN A 125 -11.90 17.20 26.14
N ALA A 126 -11.08 18.12 25.65
CA ALA A 126 -9.67 18.14 25.97
C ALA A 126 -9.46 18.81 27.34
N VAL A 127 -8.81 18.12 28.25
CA VAL A 127 -8.60 18.60 29.62
C VAL A 127 -7.14 18.46 30.05
N SER A 128 -6.73 19.29 31.01
CA SER A 128 -5.51 19.14 31.80
C SER A 128 -5.93 18.88 33.25
N ILE A 129 -5.40 17.83 33.84
CA ILE A 129 -5.77 17.40 35.20
C ILE A 129 -4.50 17.34 36.04
N LYS A 130 -4.55 18.02 37.19
CA LYS A 130 -3.49 17.98 38.19
C LYS A 130 -3.95 17.16 39.38
N GLY A 131 -3.11 16.25 39.87
CA GLY A 131 -3.46 15.38 40.96
C GLY A 131 -2.31 14.53 41.44
N ILE A 132 -2.57 13.66 42.42
CA ILE A 132 -1.61 12.71 42.97
C ILE A 132 -1.80 11.34 42.34
N VAL A 133 -0.70 10.70 41.95
CA VAL A 133 -0.73 9.31 41.48
C VAL A 133 -0.91 8.37 42.66
N GLU A 134 -1.93 7.53 42.61
CA GLU A 134 -2.24 6.54 43.64
C GLU A 134 -2.14 5.12 43.07
N LYS A 135 -1.85 4.16 43.96
CA LYS A 135 -1.97 2.74 43.63
C LYS A 135 -3.44 2.32 43.73
N ARG A 136 -3.94 1.63 42.72
CA ARG A 136 -5.30 1.06 42.75
C ARG A 136 -5.35 -0.14 43.67
N ASP A 137 -6.55 -0.43 44.18
CA ASP A 137 -6.80 -1.67 44.89
C ASP A 137 -6.62 -2.86 43.91
N GLU A 138 -6.00 -3.94 44.39
CA GLU A 138 -5.69 -5.11 43.57
C GLU A 138 -6.91 -5.70 42.86
N GLU A 139 -8.08 -5.66 43.52
CA GLU A 139 -9.36 -6.12 42.96
C GLU A 139 -9.86 -5.26 41.80
N THR A 140 -9.34 -4.03 41.65
CA THR A 140 -9.72 -3.06 40.60
C THR A 140 -8.67 -2.91 39.50
N TYR A 141 -7.62 -3.72 39.51
CA TYR A 141 -6.61 -3.69 38.46
C TYR A 141 -7.20 -3.93 37.08
N ASN A 142 -6.78 -3.14 36.13
CA ASN A 142 -7.21 -3.27 34.72
C ASN A 142 -6.03 -3.68 33.81
N PRO A 143 -5.85 -4.98 33.52
CA PRO A 143 -4.74 -5.46 32.69
C PRO A 143 -4.83 -5.03 31.22
N LYS A 144 -5.94 -4.38 30.81
CA LYS A 144 -6.15 -3.95 29.41
C LYS A 144 -5.48 -2.62 29.09
N ILE A 145 -5.05 -1.86 30.09
CA ILE A 145 -4.40 -0.56 29.91
C ILE A 145 -3.03 -0.53 30.60
N PRO A 146 -2.02 0.15 30.04
CA PRO A 146 -0.68 0.20 30.62
C PRO A 146 -0.62 0.77 32.04
N THR A 147 -1.51 1.69 32.36
CA THR A 147 -1.62 2.34 33.69
C THR A 147 -2.57 1.62 34.64
N GLY A 148 -2.91 0.37 34.35
CA GLY A 148 -4.01 -0.34 35.02
C GLY A 148 -3.83 -0.65 36.52
N THR A 149 -2.62 -0.52 37.08
CA THR A 149 -2.31 -0.69 38.50
C THR A 149 -2.29 0.63 39.29
N ILE A 150 -2.37 1.76 38.58
CA ILE A 150 -2.31 3.11 39.15
C ILE A 150 -3.47 3.96 38.65
N GLU A 151 -3.75 5.04 39.35
CA GLU A 151 -4.75 6.05 39.00
C GLU A 151 -4.28 7.44 39.48
N LEU A 152 -4.93 8.51 39.02
CA LEU A 152 -4.64 9.87 39.45
C LEU A 152 -5.84 10.38 40.29
N GLU A 153 -5.63 10.73 41.56
CA GLU A 153 -6.62 11.50 42.34
C GLU A 153 -6.57 12.97 41.93
N ALA A 154 -7.63 13.46 41.29
CA ALA A 154 -7.70 14.82 40.76
C ALA A 154 -7.93 15.86 41.83
N HIS A 155 -7.12 16.95 41.78
CA HIS A 155 -7.28 18.15 42.63
C HIS A 155 -7.69 19.39 41.79
N GLU A 156 -7.37 19.41 40.51
CA GLU A 156 -7.67 20.50 39.58
C GLU A 156 -7.94 19.96 38.18
N ILE A 157 -8.95 20.48 37.50
CA ILE A 157 -9.28 20.15 36.12
C ILE A 157 -9.48 21.43 35.32
N ASP A 158 -8.62 21.64 34.31
CA ASP A 158 -8.71 22.73 33.36
C ASP A 158 -9.31 22.22 32.06
N ILE A 159 -10.41 22.79 31.60
CA ILE A 159 -10.96 22.51 30.27
C ILE A 159 -10.14 23.29 29.24
N LEU A 160 -9.41 22.57 28.39
CA LEU A 160 -8.59 23.15 27.33
C LEU A 160 -9.36 23.26 26.00
N GLY A 161 -10.32 22.37 25.78
CA GLY A 161 -11.12 22.35 24.57
C GLY A 161 -12.55 21.91 24.82
N GLU A 162 -13.48 22.79 24.57
CA GLU A 162 -14.93 22.57 24.78
C GLU A 162 -15.56 21.69 23.70
N VAL A 163 -16.59 20.96 24.06
CA VAL A 163 -17.46 20.22 23.13
C VAL A 163 -18.78 20.95 23.00
N TYR A 164 -18.97 21.65 21.87
CA TYR A 164 -20.15 22.47 21.61
C TYR A 164 -21.32 21.71 20.95
N LYS A 165 -21.06 20.52 20.38
CA LYS A 165 -22.05 19.73 19.66
C LYS A 165 -22.03 18.28 20.16
N ASN A 166 -23.16 17.60 20.04
CA ASN A 166 -23.20 16.16 20.26
C ASN A 166 -22.29 15.44 19.26
N LEU A 167 -21.60 14.41 19.73
CA LEU A 167 -20.76 13.58 18.87
C LEU A 167 -21.62 12.90 17.79
N PRO A 168 -21.15 12.84 16.54
CA PRO A 168 -21.87 12.16 15.45
C PRO A 168 -21.91 10.65 15.63
N PHE A 169 -20.99 10.09 16.44
CA PHE A 169 -20.89 8.68 16.79
C PHE A 169 -20.04 8.50 18.06
N GLU A 170 -20.16 7.34 18.68
CA GLU A 170 -19.26 6.92 19.77
C GLU A 170 -17.88 6.55 19.20
N ILE A 171 -16.80 7.13 19.76
CA ILE A 171 -15.44 6.97 19.25
C ILE A 171 -15.00 5.50 19.22
N GLN A 172 -15.25 4.75 20.29
CA GLN A 172 -14.78 3.36 20.43
C GLN A 172 -15.40 2.40 19.42
N THR A 173 -16.61 2.69 18.93
CA THR A 173 -17.34 1.89 17.94
C THR A 173 -17.42 2.53 16.58
N SER A 174 -16.58 3.53 16.30
CA SER A 174 -16.61 4.28 15.03
C SER A 174 -16.46 3.38 13.79
N LYS A 175 -15.71 2.28 13.87
CA LYS A 175 -15.59 1.30 12.77
C LYS A 175 -16.90 0.63 12.35
N GLU A 176 -17.93 0.64 13.21
CA GLU A 176 -19.26 0.10 12.93
C GLU A 176 -20.17 1.13 12.23
N VAL A 177 -19.72 2.39 12.14
CA VAL A 177 -20.45 3.49 11.52
C VAL A 177 -20.19 3.51 10.02
N ARG A 178 -21.17 3.96 9.25
CA ARG A 178 -21.04 4.12 7.79
C ARG A 178 -19.83 4.97 7.42
N GLU A 179 -19.13 4.56 6.36
CA GLU A 179 -17.88 5.18 5.90
C GLU A 179 -18.04 6.68 5.63
N ASP A 180 -19.12 7.11 4.97
CA ASP A 180 -19.36 8.51 4.65
C ASP A 180 -19.43 9.42 5.90
N VAL A 181 -20.00 8.92 6.99
CA VAL A 181 -20.05 9.64 8.27
C VAL A 181 -18.68 9.68 8.91
N ARG A 182 -17.96 8.55 8.92
CA ARG A 182 -16.60 8.44 9.46
C ARG A 182 -15.65 9.39 8.74
N LEU A 183 -15.66 9.41 7.40
CA LEU A 183 -14.80 10.27 6.59
C LEU A 183 -15.13 11.76 6.78
N LYS A 184 -16.41 12.13 6.91
CA LYS A 184 -16.81 13.51 7.20
C LYS A 184 -16.27 14.00 8.55
N TYR A 185 -16.17 13.14 9.53
CA TYR A 185 -15.65 13.44 10.87
C TYR A 185 -14.36 12.66 11.16
N ARG A 186 -13.49 12.50 10.15
CA ARG A 186 -12.30 11.65 10.23
C ARG A 186 -11.38 12.00 11.41
N TYR A 187 -11.29 13.27 11.80
CA TYR A 187 -10.55 13.71 12.99
C TYR A 187 -11.12 13.15 14.31
N LEU A 188 -12.39 12.75 14.36
CA LEU A 188 -12.97 12.03 15.50
C LEU A 188 -12.74 10.52 15.34
N ASP A 189 -12.93 9.97 14.15
CA ASP A 189 -12.68 8.56 13.85
C ASP A 189 -11.21 8.17 14.14
N LEU A 190 -10.26 9.06 13.88
CA LEU A 190 -8.84 8.89 14.24
C LEU A 190 -8.57 8.90 15.76
N ARG A 191 -9.55 9.24 16.61
CA ARG A 191 -9.45 9.04 18.06
C ARG A 191 -9.70 7.60 18.46
N ASN A 192 -10.39 6.80 17.64
CA ASN A 192 -10.53 5.36 17.84
C ASN A 192 -9.15 4.69 17.79
N GLN A 193 -8.82 3.91 18.82
CA GLN A 193 -7.48 3.33 18.96
C GLN A 193 -7.10 2.44 17.76
N LYS A 194 -8.02 1.59 17.28
CA LYS A 194 -7.74 0.70 16.13
C LYS A 194 -7.43 1.48 14.86
N VAL A 195 -8.18 2.57 14.60
CA VAL A 195 -7.97 3.44 13.43
C VAL A 195 -6.65 4.21 13.57
N LYS A 196 -6.38 4.76 14.76
CA LYS A 196 -5.14 5.45 15.09
C LYS A 196 -3.92 4.54 14.93
N ASP A 197 -4.01 3.31 15.41
CA ASP A 197 -2.92 2.32 15.35
C ASP A 197 -2.50 2.02 13.91
N ASN A 198 -3.43 2.02 12.95
CA ASN A 198 -3.10 1.85 11.54
C ASN A 198 -2.20 2.99 11.03
N ILE A 199 -2.47 4.23 11.46
CA ILE A 199 -1.67 5.39 11.04
C ILE A 199 -0.30 5.42 11.74
N ILE A 200 -0.25 5.07 13.02
CA ILE A 200 1.02 4.92 13.76
C ILE A 200 1.85 3.80 13.11
N PHE A 201 1.22 2.68 12.80
CA PHE A 201 1.86 1.54 12.14
C PHE A 201 2.43 1.96 10.77
N ARG A 202 1.63 2.68 9.95
CA ARG A 202 2.08 3.25 8.67
C ARG A 202 3.36 4.07 8.84
N SER A 203 3.40 4.95 9.83
CA SER A 203 4.58 5.77 10.11
C SER A 203 5.81 4.93 10.42
N LYS A 204 5.65 3.86 11.21
CA LYS A 204 6.75 2.94 11.56
C LYS A 204 7.26 2.17 10.34
N VAL A 205 6.36 1.67 9.49
CA VAL A 205 6.71 0.96 8.25
C VAL A 205 7.47 1.88 7.31
N ILE A 206 6.99 3.10 7.05
CA ILE A 206 7.66 4.07 6.17
C ILE A 206 9.05 4.43 6.69
N SER A 207 9.20 4.66 8.00
CA SER A 207 10.51 4.93 8.62
C SER A 207 11.48 3.76 8.43
N PHE A 208 11.00 2.54 8.60
CA PHE A 208 11.80 1.34 8.37
C PHE A 208 12.22 1.18 6.90
N LEU A 209 11.30 1.38 5.96
CA LEU A 209 11.62 1.30 4.53
C LEU A 209 12.70 2.31 4.13
N ARG A 210 12.61 3.55 4.61
CA ARG A 210 13.66 4.57 4.38
C ARG A 210 15.02 4.15 4.95
N GLN A 211 15.02 3.67 6.18
CA GLN A 211 16.26 3.19 6.82
C GLN A 211 16.86 2.04 6.01
N LYS A 212 16.06 1.05 5.64
CA LYS A 212 16.51 -0.13 4.90
C LYS A 212 17.09 0.23 3.53
N MET A 213 16.41 1.09 2.77
CA MET A 213 16.92 1.56 1.47
C MET A 213 18.23 2.33 1.61
N THR A 214 18.34 3.20 2.63
CA THR A 214 19.59 3.95 2.90
C THR A 214 20.75 3.01 3.27
N GLU A 215 20.51 1.99 4.09
CA GLU A 215 21.49 0.97 4.45
C GLU A 215 21.99 0.18 3.22
N MET A 216 21.13 -0.02 2.21
CA MET A 216 21.48 -0.65 0.93
C MET A 216 22.18 0.31 -0.05
N GLY A 217 22.46 1.54 0.36
CA GLY A 217 23.19 2.54 -0.40
C GLY A 217 22.35 3.34 -1.40
N PHE A 218 21.03 3.33 -1.27
CA PHE A 218 20.15 4.18 -2.07
C PHE A 218 20.08 5.60 -1.52
N LEU A 219 19.97 6.58 -2.41
CA LEU A 219 19.78 7.99 -2.08
C LEU A 219 18.30 8.36 -2.20
N GLU A 220 17.72 8.95 -1.14
CA GLU A 220 16.36 9.49 -1.21
C GLU A 220 16.38 10.83 -1.95
N ILE A 221 15.80 10.87 -3.15
CA ILE A 221 15.74 12.07 -3.99
C ILE A 221 14.29 12.36 -4.35
N GLN A 222 13.82 13.56 -4.03
CA GLN A 222 12.47 14.00 -4.36
C GLN A 222 12.39 14.48 -5.81
N THR A 223 11.31 14.13 -6.47
CA THR A 223 10.98 14.56 -7.83
C THR A 223 9.82 15.57 -7.84
N PRO A 224 9.68 16.39 -8.89
CA PRO A 224 8.63 17.41 -8.98
C PRO A 224 7.21 16.82 -8.92
N ILE A 225 6.33 17.50 -8.16
CA ILE A 225 4.88 17.22 -8.14
C ILE A 225 4.17 17.92 -9.31
N LEU A 226 4.57 19.15 -9.65
CA LEU A 226 4.05 19.84 -10.85
C LEU A 226 4.94 19.48 -12.05
N CYS A 227 4.45 18.59 -12.90
CA CYS A 227 5.20 18.07 -14.04
C CYS A 227 4.42 18.27 -15.36
N ALA A 228 4.95 17.78 -16.46
CA ALA A 228 4.22 17.62 -17.69
C ALA A 228 3.34 16.36 -17.62
N SER A 229 2.22 16.34 -18.36
CA SER A 229 1.42 15.13 -18.55
C SER A 229 2.30 14.00 -19.10
N SER A 230 2.16 12.81 -18.52
CA SER A 230 2.86 11.61 -18.93
C SER A 230 1.82 10.49 -19.11
N PRO A 231 1.59 10.03 -20.35
CA PRO A 231 0.56 9.02 -20.61
C PRO A 231 1.06 7.63 -20.17
N GLU A 232 0.96 7.36 -18.88
CA GLU A 232 1.34 6.08 -18.24
C GLU A 232 0.16 5.12 -18.02
N GLY A 233 -0.98 5.37 -18.69
CA GLY A 233 -2.15 4.50 -18.68
C GLY A 233 -3.34 5.03 -17.88
N ALA A 234 -3.14 5.79 -16.81
CA ALA A 234 -4.22 6.42 -16.06
C ALA A 234 -4.57 7.83 -16.59
N ARG A 235 -5.68 8.41 -16.12
CA ARG A 235 -5.99 9.81 -16.39
C ARG A 235 -5.22 10.72 -15.43
N ASP A 236 -4.72 11.85 -15.95
CA ASP A 236 -4.00 12.84 -15.16
C ASP A 236 -4.95 13.76 -14.41
N TYR A 237 -4.56 14.15 -13.19
CA TYR A 237 -5.03 15.39 -12.58
C TYR A 237 -4.25 16.56 -13.18
N ILE A 238 -4.94 17.53 -13.78
CA ILE A 238 -4.34 18.68 -14.43
C ILE A 238 -4.52 19.97 -13.64
N VAL A 239 -3.45 20.79 -13.57
CA VAL A 239 -3.42 22.06 -12.86
C VAL A 239 -3.15 23.18 -13.87
N PRO A 240 -4.08 24.16 -14.06
CA PRO A 240 -3.89 25.22 -15.04
C PRO A 240 -2.77 26.18 -14.64
N SER A 241 -2.00 26.63 -15.63
CA SER A 241 -0.93 27.60 -15.41
C SER A 241 -1.44 29.04 -15.47
N ARG A 242 -1.22 29.82 -14.41
CA ARG A 242 -1.51 31.26 -14.40
C ARG A 242 -0.58 32.04 -15.33
N LYS A 243 0.66 31.59 -15.50
CA LYS A 243 1.68 32.31 -16.33
C LYS A 243 1.57 32.02 -17.82
N PHE A 244 1.09 30.84 -18.19
CA PHE A 244 1.07 30.40 -19.59
C PHE A 244 -0.36 30.03 -19.97
N LYS A 245 -1.03 30.94 -20.70
CA LYS A 245 -2.41 30.75 -21.16
C LYS A 245 -2.55 29.46 -21.97
N GLY A 246 -3.55 28.64 -21.61
CA GLY A 246 -3.86 27.37 -22.28
C GLY A 246 -2.88 26.24 -22.00
N LYS A 247 -1.91 26.42 -21.07
CA LYS A 247 -0.99 25.37 -20.63
C LYS A 247 -1.33 24.91 -19.22
N PHE A 248 -1.06 23.62 -18.98
CA PHE A 248 -1.36 22.95 -17.73
C PHE A 248 -0.12 22.23 -17.22
N TYR A 249 0.02 22.15 -15.92
CA TYR A 249 0.80 21.13 -15.25
C TYR A 249 -0.07 19.90 -15.03
N ALA A 250 0.55 18.74 -14.90
CA ALA A 250 -0.10 17.53 -14.40
C ALA A 250 0.50 17.15 -13.04
N LEU A 251 -0.28 16.42 -12.21
CA LEU A 251 0.26 15.72 -11.07
C LEU A 251 0.83 14.37 -11.53
N PRO A 252 1.98 13.90 -10.99
CA PRO A 252 2.65 12.72 -11.50
C PRO A 252 1.86 11.44 -11.21
N GLN A 253 1.64 10.61 -12.23
CA GLN A 253 1.08 9.26 -12.05
C GLN A 253 2.08 8.32 -11.35
N ALA A 254 3.37 8.53 -11.63
CA ALA A 254 4.55 7.99 -10.99
C ALA A 254 5.75 8.88 -11.35
N PRO A 255 6.88 8.83 -10.65
CA PRO A 255 8.07 9.61 -11.01
C PRO A 255 8.87 9.00 -12.18
N GLN A 256 8.23 8.26 -13.09
CA GLN A 256 8.87 7.41 -14.09
C GLN A 256 9.90 8.14 -14.96
N GLN A 257 9.55 9.27 -15.54
CA GLN A 257 10.51 10.02 -16.37
C GLN A 257 11.68 10.57 -15.54
N TYR A 258 11.39 11.10 -14.35
CA TYR A 258 12.42 11.72 -13.50
C TYR A 258 13.42 10.70 -12.95
N LYS A 259 12.97 9.51 -12.52
CA LYS A 259 13.89 8.49 -12.04
C LYS A 259 14.82 7.97 -13.14
N GLN A 260 14.32 7.82 -14.38
CA GLN A 260 15.17 7.48 -15.53
C GLN A 260 16.15 8.61 -15.85
N LEU A 261 15.73 9.88 -15.79
CA LEU A 261 16.62 11.03 -15.94
C LEU A 261 17.69 11.09 -14.85
N LEU A 262 17.40 10.66 -13.61
CA LEU A 262 18.41 10.55 -12.55
C LEU A 262 19.49 9.52 -12.93
N MET A 263 19.11 8.38 -13.53
CA MET A 263 20.06 7.37 -14.00
C MET A 263 20.97 7.96 -15.11
N VAL A 264 20.38 8.69 -16.07
CA VAL A 264 21.15 9.41 -17.11
C VAL A 264 22.03 10.49 -16.50
N SER A 265 21.64 11.07 -15.36
CA SER A 265 22.42 12.08 -14.65
C SER A 265 23.59 11.49 -13.83
N GLY A 266 23.81 10.18 -13.87
CA GLY A 266 24.94 9.52 -13.21
C GLY A 266 24.69 9.13 -11.74
N PHE A 267 23.45 8.99 -11.31
CA PHE A 267 23.12 8.38 -10.02
C PHE A 267 23.03 6.85 -10.16
N ASP A 268 23.68 6.12 -9.26
CA ASP A 268 23.67 4.65 -9.29
C ASP A 268 22.40 4.06 -8.68
N LYS A 269 21.93 4.62 -7.56
CA LYS A 269 20.79 4.08 -6.79
C LYS A 269 19.93 5.22 -6.23
N TYR A 270 18.71 5.27 -6.67
CA TYR A 270 17.70 6.24 -6.26
C TYR A 270 16.53 5.55 -5.58
N PHE A 271 15.95 6.19 -4.58
CA PHE A 271 14.61 5.88 -4.09
C PHE A 271 13.87 7.12 -3.60
N GLN A 272 12.56 7.03 -3.45
CA GLN A 272 11.74 7.92 -2.64
C GLN A 272 10.44 7.23 -2.19
N ILE A 273 9.83 7.72 -1.13
CA ILE A 273 8.42 7.45 -0.83
C ILE A 273 7.61 8.41 -1.69
N ALA A 274 7.30 7.98 -2.91
CA ALA A 274 6.76 8.82 -3.98
C ALA A 274 5.25 9.02 -3.83
N PRO A 275 4.75 10.25 -3.76
CA PRO A 275 3.33 10.52 -3.95
C PRO A 275 2.97 10.36 -5.44
N CYS A 276 1.94 9.56 -5.72
CA CYS A 276 1.43 9.28 -7.04
C CYS A 276 -0.04 9.67 -7.12
N PHE A 277 -0.48 10.17 -8.27
CA PHE A 277 -1.83 10.71 -8.47
C PHE A 277 -2.45 10.10 -9.71
N ARG A 278 -3.60 9.44 -9.58
CA ARG A 278 -4.33 8.84 -10.70
C ARG A 278 -5.82 9.13 -10.57
N ASP A 279 -6.42 9.69 -11.62
CA ASP A 279 -7.87 9.88 -11.72
C ASP A 279 -8.53 8.58 -12.18
N GLU A 280 -8.70 7.66 -11.25
CA GLU A 280 -9.23 6.33 -11.45
C GLU A 280 -10.30 5.99 -10.42
N ASP A 281 -11.17 5.04 -10.78
CA ASP A 281 -12.23 4.57 -9.89
C ASP A 281 -11.66 3.87 -8.64
N ALA A 282 -12.30 4.11 -7.50
CA ALA A 282 -11.96 3.46 -6.25
C ALA A 282 -12.26 1.96 -6.26
N ARG A 283 -11.40 1.19 -5.60
CA ARG A 283 -11.63 -0.23 -5.26
C ARG A 283 -11.22 -0.46 -3.80
N ALA A 284 -11.46 -1.65 -3.28
CA ALA A 284 -11.03 -2.00 -1.93
C ALA A 284 -9.50 -1.88 -1.75
N ASP A 285 -8.73 -2.28 -2.77
CA ASP A 285 -7.27 -2.24 -2.83
C ASP A 285 -6.69 -0.99 -3.48
N ARG A 286 -7.53 0.00 -3.84
CA ARG A 286 -7.12 1.24 -4.52
C ARG A 286 -7.94 2.44 -4.04
N SER A 287 -7.25 3.40 -3.40
CA SER A 287 -7.83 4.71 -3.09
C SER A 287 -7.87 5.56 -4.36
N PRO A 288 -8.93 6.33 -4.61
CA PRO A 288 -8.92 7.33 -5.67
C PRO A 288 -7.99 8.49 -5.30
N GLY A 289 -7.48 9.18 -6.31
CA GLY A 289 -6.66 10.37 -6.14
C GLY A 289 -5.21 10.04 -5.88
N GLU A 290 -4.75 10.12 -4.63
CA GLU A 290 -3.36 9.94 -4.25
C GLU A 290 -3.07 8.62 -3.55
N PHE A 291 -1.87 8.08 -3.78
CA PHE A 291 -1.31 6.92 -3.10
C PHE A 291 0.22 7.04 -3.06
N TYR A 292 0.88 6.18 -2.29
CA TYR A 292 2.32 6.26 -2.08
C TYR A 292 3.03 4.97 -2.49
N GLN A 293 4.17 5.13 -3.17
CA GLN A 293 5.04 4.02 -3.56
C GLN A 293 6.43 4.18 -2.93
N LEU A 294 7.05 3.07 -2.55
CA LEU A 294 8.49 2.98 -2.39
C LEU A 294 9.07 2.84 -3.80
N ASP A 295 9.31 3.96 -4.47
CA ASP A 295 9.83 3.97 -5.83
C ASP A 295 11.36 3.93 -5.82
N PHE A 296 11.97 3.03 -6.57
CA PHE A 296 13.42 2.96 -6.70
C PHE A 296 13.88 2.56 -8.10
N GLU A 297 15.09 3.00 -8.46
CA GLU A 297 15.72 2.74 -9.75
C GLU A 297 17.24 2.61 -9.56
N MET A 298 17.88 1.75 -10.36
CA MET A 298 19.30 1.44 -10.31
C MET A 298 19.93 1.53 -11.70
N SER A 299 21.08 2.22 -11.83
CA SER A 299 21.91 2.23 -13.04
C SER A 299 22.75 0.97 -13.12
N PHE A 300 23.05 0.54 -14.35
CA PHE A 300 23.86 -0.64 -14.66
C PHE A 300 23.35 -1.93 -14.01
N ALA A 301 22.02 -2.02 -13.84
CA ALA A 301 21.38 -3.13 -13.15
C ALA A 301 20.65 -4.08 -14.09
N THR A 302 20.66 -5.34 -13.73
CA THR A 302 19.88 -6.41 -14.37
C THR A 302 18.55 -6.62 -13.63
N GLN A 303 17.67 -7.42 -14.20
CA GLN A 303 16.41 -7.83 -13.58
C GLN A 303 16.65 -8.53 -12.24
N GLU A 304 17.63 -9.43 -12.19
CA GLU A 304 17.97 -10.24 -11.02
C GLU A 304 18.48 -9.37 -9.86
N GLU A 305 19.24 -8.32 -10.16
CA GLU A 305 19.71 -7.39 -9.13
C GLU A 305 18.57 -6.55 -8.54
N VAL A 306 17.60 -6.16 -9.37
CA VAL A 306 16.38 -5.49 -8.87
C VAL A 306 15.53 -6.46 -8.04
N PHE A 307 15.43 -7.73 -8.44
CA PHE A 307 14.75 -8.76 -7.67
C PHE A 307 15.37 -8.92 -6.28
N ALA A 308 16.70 -9.02 -6.22
CA ALA A 308 17.42 -9.13 -4.95
C ALA A 308 17.15 -7.96 -4.00
N VAL A 309 17.08 -6.72 -4.52
CA VAL A 309 16.71 -5.53 -3.71
C VAL A 309 15.25 -5.61 -3.24
N GLY A 310 14.32 -5.95 -4.13
CA GLY A 310 12.91 -6.09 -3.80
C GLY A 310 12.66 -7.15 -2.73
N GLU A 311 13.28 -8.31 -2.87
CA GLU A 311 13.23 -9.43 -1.91
C GLU A 311 13.78 -9.02 -0.55
N GLU A 312 14.96 -8.40 -0.51
CA GLU A 312 15.60 -7.94 0.74
C GLU A 312 14.73 -6.94 1.50
N VAL A 313 14.16 -5.95 0.80
CA VAL A 313 13.36 -4.91 1.43
C VAL A 313 12.00 -5.44 1.89
N LEU A 314 11.31 -6.19 1.02
CA LEU A 314 9.95 -6.67 1.32
C LEU A 314 9.96 -7.79 2.36
N THR A 315 10.88 -8.77 2.24
CA THR A 315 11.02 -9.82 3.27
C THR A 315 11.30 -9.18 4.62
N ALA A 316 12.30 -8.28 4.72
CA ALA A 316 12.65 -7.62 5.98
C ALA A 316 11.47 -6.81 6.57
N ALA A 317 10.71 -6.11 5.73
CA ALA A 317 9.55 -5.34 6.18
C ALA A 317 8.43 -6.26 6.71
N PHE A 318 8.10 -7.31 5.95
CA PHE A 318 7.03 -8.23 6.36
C PHE A 318 7.44 -9.06 7.57
N GLU A 319 8.67 -9.56 7.67
CA GLU A 319 9.15 -10.25 8.87
C GLU A 319 9.11 -9.38 10.13
N LYS A 320 9.48 -8.10 9.99
CA LYS A 320 9.48 -7.17 11.12
C LYS A 320 8.09 -6.78 11.61
N PHE A 321 7.13 -6.66 10.69
CA PHE A 321 5.83 -6.09 10.96
C PHE A 321 4.65 -7.07 10.86
N ALA A 322 4.88 -8.29 10.42
CA ALA A 322 3.87 -9.35 10.43
C ALA A 322 3.37 -9.62 11.86
N PRO A 323 2.10 -10.00 12.04
CA PRO A 323 1.61 -10.51 13.31
C PRO A 323 2.41 -11.76 13.74
N GLU A 324 2.48 -12.01 15.04
CA GLU A 324 3.15 -13.19 15.59
C GLU A 324 2.55 -14.48 15.01
N GLY A 325 3.42 -15.42 14.62
CA GLY A 325 3.02 -16.70 14.04
C GLY A 325 2.74 -16.67 12.55
N TYR A 326 2.93 -15.53 11.87
CA TYR A 326 2.84 -15.46 10.41
C TYR A 326 4.13 -15.90 9.74
N GLU A 327 4.01 -16.67 8.67
CA GLU A 327 5.13 -17.05 7.82
C GLU A 327 5.27 -16.07 6.64
N VAL A 328 6.51 -15.74 6.29
CA VAL A 328 6.86 -14.88 5.13
C VAL A 328 7.72 -15.69 4.16
N THR A 329 7.40 -15.64 2.87
CA THR A 329 8.22 -16.25 1.83
C THR A 329 9.65 -15.73 1.92
N LYS A 330 10.62 -16.66 1.97
CA LYS A 330 12.05 -16.32 1.96
C LYS A 330 12.54 -16.14 0.52
N ALA A 331 13.56 -15.31 0.36
CA ALA A 331 14.28 -15.21 -0.91
C ALA A 331 15.02 -16.53 -1.27
N PRO A 332 15.12 -16.88 -2.55
CA PRO A 332 14.53 -16.21 -3.71
C PRO A 332 13.03 -16.50 -3.82
N TYR A 333 12.26 -15.49 -4.26
CA TYR A 333 10.83 -15.69 -4.50
C TYR A 333 10.59 -16.56 -5.76
N PRO A 334 9.52 -17.38 -5.78
CA PRO A 334 9.10 -18.08 -6.99
C PRO A 334 8.86 -17.11 -8.14
N ILE A 335 9.34 -17.48 -9.34
CA ILE A 335 9.11 -16.72 -10.58
C ILE A 335 8.12 -17.50 -11.43
N ILE A 336 7.04 -16.87 -11.86
CA ILE A 336 5.98 -17.44 -12.68
C ILE A 336 5.85 -16.56 -13.92
N SER A 337 5.95 -17.13 -15.13
CA SER A 337 5.73 -16.31 -16.31
C SER A 337 4.26 -15.86 -16.41
N TYR A 338 4.00 -14.71 -17.02
CA TYR A 338 2.63 -14.22 -17.26
C TYR A 338 1.74 -15.30 -17.91
N LYS A 339 2.27 -15.99 -18.92
CA LYS A 339 1.55 -17.09 -19.59
C LYS A 339 1.17 -18.21 -18.62
N GLN A 340 2.11 -18.62 -17.75
CA GLN A 340 1.87 -19.64 -16.74
C GLN A 340 0.88 -19.14 -15.67
N ALA A 341 0.98 -17.89 -15.24
CA ALA A 341 0.05 -17.30 -14.29
C ALA A 341 -1.38 -17.32 -14.80
N MET A 342 -1.59 -16.91 -16.04
CA MET A 342 -2.90 -16.95 -16.70
C MET A 342 -3.42 -18.38 -16.89
N LEU A 343 -2.55 -19.35 -17.18
CA LEU A 343 -2.92 -20.75 -17.35
C LEU A 343 -3.31 -21.42 -16.03
N GLU A 344 -2.45 -21.33 -15.00
CA GLU A 344 -2.59 -22.11 -13.76
C GLU A 344 -3.43 -21.41 -12.70
N PHE A 345 -3.54 -20.08 -12.75
CA PHE A 345 -4.24 -19.28 -11.73
C PHE A 345 -5.40 -18.46 -12.31
N GLY A 346 -5.44 -18.26 -13.63
CA GLY A 346 -6.47 -17.46 -14.31
C GLY A 346 -6.35 -15.95 -14.02
N THR A 347 -5.18 -15.51 -13.58
CA THR A 347 -4.88 -14.11 -13.23
C THR A 347 -3.37 -13.88 -13.24
N ASP A 348 -2.97 -12.67 -13.55
CA ASP A 348 -1.60 -12.18 -13.41
C ASP A 348 -1.20 -11.85 -11.94
N LYS A 349 -2.13 -12.05 -11.00
CA LYS A 349 -1.95 -11.81 -9.56
C LYS A 349 -2.26 -13.07 -8.74
N PRO A 350 -1.45 -14.14 -8.87
CA PRO A 350 -1.74 -15.42 -8.23
C PRO A 350 -1.66 -15.35 -6.70
N ASP A 351 -2.69 -15.86 -6.02
CA ASP A 351 -2.61 -16.16 -4.60
C ASP A 351 -2.05 -17.57 -4.40
N LEU A 352 -0.79 -17.65 -3.95
CA LEU A 352 -0.10 -18.92 -3.75
C LEU A 352 -0.58 -19.66 -2.49
N ARG A 353 -1.31 -19.02 -1.59
CA ARG A 353 -1.93 -19.67 -0.42
C ARG A 353 -3.04 -20.63 -0.83
N ASN A 354 -3.69 -20.38 -1.99
CA ASN A 354 -4.70 -21.28 -2.54
C ASN A 354 -4.01 -22.43 -3.28
N PRO A 355 -4.14 -23.70 -2.82
CA PRO A 355 -3.45 -24.84 -3.42
C PRO A 355 -4.00 -25.29 -4.77
N LEU A 356 -5.21 -24.85 -5.13
CA LEU A 356 -5.86 -25.26 -6.37
C LEU A 356 -5.10 -24.74 -7.60
N ARG A 357 -5.05 -25.56 -8.65
CA ARG A 357 -4.48 -25.19 -9.94
C ARG A 357 -5.49 -25.41 -11.05
N ILE A 358 -5.45 -24.53 -12.03
CA ILE A 358 -6.24 -24.64 -13.25
C ILE A 358 -5.45 -25.51 -14.23
N MET A 359 -6.15 -26.39 -14.94
CA MET A 359 -5.60 -27.28 -15.95
C MET A 359 -6.22 -26.95 -17.31
N ASP A 360 -5.44 -27.03 -18.37
CA ASP A 360 -5.93 -26.98 -19.73
C ASP A 360 -6.39 -28.37 -20.19
N VAL A 361 -7.65 -28.50 -20.47
CA VAL A 361 -8.25 -29.73 -20.97
C VAL A 361 -8.90 -29.52 -22.36
N THR A 362 -8.50 -28.46 -23.03
CA THR A 362 -9.06 -28.04 -24.32
C THR A 362 -8.95 -29.15 -25.37
N GLU A 363 -7.74 -29.66 -25.62
CA GLU A 363 -7.50 -30.68 -26.64
C GLU A 363 -8.25 -31.98 -26.34
N PHE A 364 -8.36 -32.36 -25.06
CA PHE A 364 -9.13 -33.52 -24.65
C PHE A 364 -10.59 -33.38 -25.04
N PHE A 365 -11.25 -32.25 -24.74
CA PHE A 365 -12.67 -32.05 -25.02
C PHE A 365 -12.99 -31.88 -26.51
N GLN A 366 -11.99 -31.57 -27.36
CA GLN A 366 -12.21 -31.62 -28.83
C GLN A 366 -12.45 -33.05 -29.34
N LYS A 367 -12.04 -34.11 -28.59
CA LYS A 367 -12.28 -35.52 -28.88
C LYS A 367 -13.63 -36.00 -28.35
N CYS A 368 -14.30 -35.22 -27.50
CA CYS A 368 -15.57 -35.56 -26.84
C CYS A 368 -16.78 -35.09 -27.65
N THR A 369 -17.98 -35.42 -27.16
CA THR A 369 -19.24 -35.12 -27.86
C THR A 369 -20.02 -33.94 -27.28
N PHE A 370 -19.48 -33.27 -26.27
CA PHE A 370 -20.13 -32.15 -25.56
C PHE A 370 -20.02 -30.85 -26.35
N LYS A 371 -21.02 -30.58 -27.19
CA LYS A 371 -21.06 -29.43 -28.11
C LYS A 371 -20.69 -28.06 -27.49
N PRO A 372 -21.08 -27.72 -26.24
CA PRO A 372 -20.71 -26.44 -25.64
C PRO A 372 -19.19 -26.22 -25.45
N PHE A 373 -18.38 -27.29 -25.46
CA PHE A 373 -16.92 -27.21 -25.30
C PHE A 373 -16.16 -27.26 -26.64
N ILE A 374 -16.81 -27.73 -27.71
CA ILE A 374 -16.17 -27.85 -29.03
C ILE A 374 -15.84 -26.47 -29.60
N GLY A 375 -14.60 -26.31 -30.05
CA GLY A 375 -14.08 -25.04 -30.60
C GLY A 375 -13.88 -23.92 -29.57
N ARG A 376 -13.87 -24.26 -28.27
CA ARG A 376 -13.60 -23.34 -27.17
C ARG A 376 -12.40 -23.80 -26.36
N THR A 377 -11.76 -22.87 -25.69
CA THR A 377 -10.83 -23.19 -24.63
C THR A 377 -11.60 -23.74 -23.43
N VAL A 378 -11.13 -24.88 -22.89
CA VAL A 378 -11.71 -25.54 -21.72
C VAL A 378 -10.70 -25.63 -20.61
N ARG A 379 -11.00 -24.99 -19.47
CA ARG A 379 -10.20 -25.05 -18.24
C ARG A 379 -10.89 -25.94 -17.22
N ALA A 380 -10.09 -26.65 -16.43
CA ALA A 380 -10.60 -27.51 -15.35
C ALA A 380 -9.93 -27.19 -14.03
N ILE A 381 -10.67 -27.38 -12.93
CA ILE A 381 -10.15 -27.30 -11.57
C ILE A 381 -10.56 -28.57 -10.84
N ARG A 382 -9.57 -29.31 -10.31
CA ARG A 382 -9.77 -30.47 -9.46
C ARG A 382 -9.77 -30.08 -8.00
N VAL A 383 -10.74 -30.57 -7.25
CA VAL A 383 -10.89 -30.35 -5.81
C VAL A 383 -11.13 -31.69 -5.12
N HIS A 384 -10.38 -31.97 -4.07
CA HIS A 384 -10.63 -33.11 -3.18
C HIS A 384 -11.38 -32.62 -1.95
N ALA A 385 -12.70 -32.67 -1.97
CA ALA A 385 -13.55 -32.26 -0.86
C ALA A 385 -14.95 -32.88 -0.99
N ASP A 386 -15.57 -33.21 0.14
CA ASP A 386 -16.97 -33.61 0.18
C ASP A 386 -17.88 -32.38 0.03
N MET A 387 -18.64 -32.33 -1.04
CA MET A 387 -19.47 -31.18 -1.40
C MET A 387 -20.94 -31.55 -1.48
N SER A 388 -21.75 -30.88 -0.67
CA SER A 388 -23.20 -31.06 -0.71
C SER A 388 -23.81 -30.54 -2.02
N LYS A 389 -24.99 -31.07 -2.39
CA LYS A 389 -25.77 -30.55 -3.52
C LYS A 389 -26.01 -29.03 -3.41
N GLY A 390 -26.27 -28.53 -2.21
CA GLY A 390 -26.46 -27.11 -1.95
C GLY A 390 -25.21 -26.26 -2.21
N PHE A 391 -24.01 -26.85 -2.05
CA PHE A 391 -22.76 -26.19 -2.43
C PHE A 391 -22.66 -26.02 -3.95
N HIS A 392 -22.93 -27.07 -4.72
CA HIS A 392 -22.92 -27.02 -6.19
C HIS A 392 -23.94 -25.98 -6.74
N GLU A 393 -25.14 -25.89 -6.12
CA GLU A 393 -26.15 -24.89 -6.50
C GLU A 393 -25.68 -23.46 -6.24
N LYS A 394 -25.01 -23.20 -5.10
CA LYS A 394 -24.43 -21.87 -4.78
C LYS A 394 -23.29 -21.53 -5.74
N LEU A 395 -22.40 -22.47 -6.01
CA LEU A 395 -21.28 -22.27 -6.94
C LEU A 395 -21.78 -22.02 -8.37
N LEU A 396 -22.82 -22.72 -8.83
CA LEU A 396 -23.47 -22.46 -10.12
C LEU A 396 -24.09 -21.05 -10.16
N LYS A 397 -24.73 -20.62 -9.07
CA LYS A 397 -25.27 -19.25 -8.96
C LYS A 397 -24.15 -18.20 -9.04
N PHE A 398 -23.02 -18.44 -8.37
CA PHE A 398 -21.86 -17.58 -8.47
C PHE A 398 -21.33 -17.54 -9.91
N ALA A 399 -21.12 -18.71 -10.55
CA ALA A 399 -20.65 -18.82 -11.93
C ALA A 399 -21.55 -18.05 -12.92
N THR A 400 -22.87 -18.19 -12.78
CA THR A 400 -23.82 -17.42 -13.63
C THR A 400 -23.78 -15.92 -13.33
N GLY A 401 -23.56 -15.55 -12.07
CA GLY A 401 -23.40 -14.15 -11.65
C GLY A 401 -22.19 -13.44 -12.25
N ILE A 402 -21.10 -14.17 -12.50
CA ILE A 402 -19.90 -13.63 -13.20
C ILE A 402 -20.00 -13.73 -14.73
N GLY A 403 -21.13 -14.17 -15.27
CA GLY A 403 -21.42 -14.19 -16.71
C GLY A 403 -21.19 -15.52 -17.43
N MET A 404 -20.97 -16.63 -16.69
CA MET A 404 -20.90 -17.96 -17.30
C MET A 404 -22.30 -18.47 -17.72
N GLY A 405 -22.38 -19.16 -18.84
CA GLY A 405 -23.61 -19.81 -19.28
C GLY A 405 -24.02 -21.06 -18.47
N GLY A 406 -23.14 -21.56 -17.62
CA GLY A 406 -23.30 -22.73 -16.74
C GLY A 406 -21.96 -23.21 -16.22
N LEU A 407 -21.98 -24.10 -15.23
CA LEU A 407 -20.80 -24.73 -14.66
C LEU A 407 -20.94 -26.24 -14.73
N GLY A 408 -20.12 -26.88 -15.58
CA GLY A 408 -20.04 -28.34 -15.70
C GLY A 408 -19.18 -28.91 -14.54
N TYR A 409 -19.51 -30.13 -14.14
CA TYR A 409 -18.66 -30.83 -13.15
C TYR A 409 -18.73 -32.36 -13.32
N LEU A 410 -17.75 -33.06 -12.76
CA LEU A 410 -17.68 -34.51 -12.61
C LEU A 410 -17.21 -34.85 -11.21
N GLU A 411 -17.91 -35.73 -10.51
CA GLU A 411 -17.52 -36.38 -9.25
C GLU A 411 -16.92 -37.76 -9.56
N VAL A 412 -15.83 -38.11 -8.91
CA VAL A 412 -15.22 -39.44 -8.99
C VAL A 412 -15.72 -40.28 -7.82
N LEU A 413 -16.51 -41.30 -8.11
CA LEU A 413 -17.15 -42.16 -7.13
C LEU A 413 -16.16 -43.22 -6.56
N GLU A 414 -16.56 -43.94 -5.48
CA GLU A 414 -15.77 -44.96 -4.81
C GLU A 414 -15.33 -46.10 -5.75
N ASP A 415 -16.13 -46.45 -6.73
CA ASP A 415 -15.83 -47.46 -7.76
C ASP A 415 -14.95 -46.94 -8.91
N GLY A 416 -14.54 -45.67 -8.82
CA GLY A 416 -13.76 -44.99 -9.85
C GLY A 416 -14.56 -44.52 -11.07
N SER A 417 -15.89 -44.70 -11.08
CA SER A 417 -16.74 -44.15 -12.13
C SER A 417 -16.96 -42.64 -11.94
N TYR A 418 -17.36 -41.98 -13.03
CA TYR A 418 -17.72 -40.56 -12.98
C TYR A 418 -19.23 -40.37 -12.81
N LYS A 419 -19.60 -39.35 -12.05
CA LYS A 419 -20.99 -38.89 -11.94
C LYS A 419 -21.05 -37.39 -12.14
N GLY A 420 -21.95 -36.93 -13.00
CA GLY A 420 -22.17 -35.51 -13.26
C GLY A 420 -22.75 -35.25 -14.65
N PRO A 421 -23.07 -33.98 -14.94
CA PRO A 421 -23.72 -33.61 -16.20
C PRO A 421 -22.86 -33.84 -17.45
N ILE A 422 -21.54 -33.95 -17.29
CA ILE A 422 -20.56 -34.08 -18.38
C ILE A 422 -20.22 -35.56 -18.68
N ASP A 423 -20.38 -36.49 -17.74
CA ASP A 423 -19.94 -37.90 -17.85
C ASP A 423 -20.40 -38.57 -19.16
N LYS A 424 -21.67 -38.48 -19.48
CA LYS A 424 -22.27 -39.11 -20.70
C LYS A 424 -21.70 -38.61 -22.03
N PHE A 425 -20.89 -37.55 -22.02
CA PHE A 425 -20.29 -36.97 -23.21
C PHE A 425 -18.82 -37.33 -23.36
N ILE A 426 -18.24 -38.02 -22.36
CA ILE A 426 -16.86 -38.55 -22.40
C ILE A 426 -16.97 -40.03 -22.82
N PRO A 427 -16.48 -40.42 -24.01
CA PRO A 427 -16.41 -41.82 -24.42
C PRO A 427 -15.66 -42.68 -23.40
N ASP A 428 -16.10 -43.91 -23.16
CA ASP A 428 -15.48 -44.79 -22.15
C ASP A 428 -13.99 -45.05 -22.43
N GLU A 429 -13.61 -45.12 -23.72
CA GLU A 429 -12.23 -45.28 -24.16
C GLU A 429 -11.33 -44.07 -23.80
N LEU A 430 -11.90 -42.90 -23.55
CA LEU A 430 -11.15 -41.68 -23.17
C LEU A 430 -11.11 -41.43 -21.65
N LYS A 431 -11.85 -42.20 -20.86
CA LYS A 431 -11.92 -41.96 -19.40
C LYS A 431 -10.60 -42.15 -18.69
N GLU A 432 -9.75 -43.06 -19.14
CA GLU A 432 -8.42 -43.26 -18.56
C GLU A 432 -7.45 -42.15 -18.96
N GLU A 433 -7.53 -41.68 -20.21
CA GLU A 433 -6.78 -40.49 -20.66
C GLU A 433 -7.17 -39.28 -19.83
N PHE A 434 -8.45 -39.07 -19.58
CA PHE A 434 -8.98 -37.99 -18.77
C PHE A 434 -8.47 -38.07 -17.31
N ARG A 435 -8.50 -39.26 -16.72
CA ARG A 435 -7.99 -39.51 -15.36
C ARG A 435 -6.51 -39.15 -15.24
N THR A 436 -5.72 -39.57 -16.21
CA THR A 436 -4.28 -39.28 -16.27
C THR A 436 -4.04 -37.78 -16.43
N LEU A 437 -4.78 -37.13 -17.34
CA LEU A 437 -4.65 -35.69 -17.61
C LEU A 437 -4.99 -34.84 -16.39
N THR A 438 -6.08 -35.17 -15.68
CA THR A 438 -6.56 -34.40 -14.52
C THR A 438 -5.92 -34.85 -13.21
N GLY A 439 -5.24 -36.01 -13.19
CA GLY A 439 -4.74 -36.65 -11.98
C GLY A 439 -5.87 -36.96 -10.98
N SER A 440 -7.11 -37.12 -11.46
CA SER A 440 -8.28 -37.30 -10.60
C SER A 440 -8.37 -38.69 -9.99
N GLY A 441 -8.74 -38.75 -8.71
CA GLY A 441 -8.96 -39.95 -7.92
C GLY A 441 -10.31 -39.97 -7.23
N VAL A 442 -10.60 -41.07 -6.54
CA VAL A 442 -11.83 -41.24 -5.74
C VAL A 442 -12.00 -40.07 -4.76
N GLY A 443 -13.19 -39.49 -4.73
CA GLY A 443 -13.52 -38.33 -3.87
C GLY A 443 -13.19 -36.98 -4.47
N ASP A 444 -12.62 -36.94 -5.68
CA ASP A 444 -12.37 -35.68 -6.37
C ASP A 444 -13.61 -35.18 -7.13
N THR A 445 -13.78 -33.88 -7.18
CA THR A 445 -14.71 -33.20 -8.11
C THR A 445 -13.91 -32.32 -9.06
N ILE A 446 -14.23 -32.40 -10.36
CA ILE A 446 -13.59 -31.59 -11.41
C ILE A 446 -14.64 -30.63 -11.95
N PHE A 447 -14.36 -29.31 -11.88
CA PHE A 447 -15.21 -28.25 -12.44
C PHE A 447 -14.66 -27.78 -13.78
N PHE A 448 -15.54 -27.39 -14.72
CA PHE A 448 -15.17 -26.99 -16.08
C PHE A 448 -15.67 -25.61 -16.43
N MET A 449 -14.79 -24.81 -16.99
CA MET A 449 -15.05 -23.47 -17.52
C MET A 449 -14.67 -23.45 -19.00
N ALA A 450 -15.59 -23.03 -19.87
CA ALA A 450 -15.36 -23.03 -21.30
C ALA A 450 -15.87 -21.74 -21.96
N ASP A 451 -14.95 -21.05 -22.65
CA ASP A 451 -15.23 -19.84 -23.43
C ASP A 451 -14.06 -19.60 -24.42
N LYS A 452 -13.94 -18.37 -24.95
CA LYS A 452 -12.70 -17.87 -25.54
C LYS A 452 -11.59 -17.84 -24.50
N GLU A 453 -10.33 -17.93 -24.93
CA GLU A 453 -9.15 -18.07 -24.06
C GLU A 453 -9.17 -17.13 -22.85
N GLU A 454 -9.22 -15.81 -23.08
CA GLU A 454 -9.18 -14.80 -22.01
C GLU A 454 -10.35 -14.94 -21.02
N ARG A 455 -11.56 -15.22 -21.53
CA ARG A 455 -12.75 -15.40 -20.67
C ARG A 455 -12.71 -16.72 -19.92
N ALA A 456 -12.19 -17.78 -20.54
CA ALA A 456 -12.02 -19.08 -19.88
C ALA A 456 -11.01 -18.97 -18.72
N ALA A 457 -9.89 -18.27 -18.93
CA ALA A 457 -8.92 -17.97 -17.88
C ALA A 457 -9.53 -17.16 -16.74
N TYR A 458 -10.22 -16.05 -17.06
CA TYR A 458 -10.92 -15.22 -16.08
C TYR A 458 -11.94 -16.02 -15.24
N TYR A 459 -12.81 -16.79 -15.88
CA TYR A 459 -13.78 -17.60 -15.18
C TYR A 459 -13.14 -18.65 -14.28
N ALA A 460 -12.09 -19.31 -14.78
CA ALA A 460 -11.36 -20.30 -14.01
C ALA A 460 -10.67 -19.67 -12.78
N GLY A 461 -10.10 -18.48 -12.91
CA GLY A 461 -9.53 -17.72 -11.81
C GLY A 461 -10.57 -17.38 -10.73
N MET A 462 -11.74 -16.89 -11.14
CA MET A 462 -12.85 -16.56 -10.24
C MET A 462 -13.39 -17.80 -9.50
N ILE A 463 -13.60 -18.91 -10.23
CA ILE A 463 -14.04 -20.18 -9.62
C ILE A 463 -12.97 -20.75 -8.68
N ARG A 464 -11.68 -20.64 -9.05
CA ARG A 464 -10.57 -21.05 -8.19
C ARG A 464 -10.58 -20.31 -6.86
N THR A 465 -10.77 -19.00 -6.90
CA THR A 465 -10.84 -18.15 -5.69
C THR A 465 -12.04 -18.54 -4.84
N GLU A 466 -13.24 -18.62 -5.42
CA GLU A 466 -14.48 -18.99 -4.71
C GLU A 466 -14.36 -20.38 -4.06
N LEU A 467 -13.80 -21.37 -4.78
CA LEU A 467 -13.56 -22.71 -4.23
C LEU A 467 -12.59 -22.67 -3.06
N GLY A 468 -11.45 -21.95 -3.20
CA GLY A 468 -10.45 -21.82 -2.13
C GLY A 468 -11.02 -21.22 -0.84
N GLU A 469 -11.84 -20.18 -0.97
CA GLU A 469 -12.49 -19.50 0.16
C GLU A 469 -13.59 -20.36 0.80
N LYS A 470 -14.53 -20.86 0.00
CA LYS A 470 -15.70 -21.57 0.52
C LYS A 470 -15.40 -22.95 1.10
N LEU A 471 -14.31 -23.56 0.67
CA LEU A 471 -13.82 -24.85 1.18
C LEU A 471 -12.73 -24.69 2.23
N ASP A 472 -12.40 -23.46 2.64
CA ASP A 472 -11.37 -23.13 3.64
C ASP A 472 -10.00 -23.75 3.31
N LEU A 473 -9.61 -23.71 2.02
CA LEU A 473 -8.36 -24.28 1.52
C LEU A 473 -7.18 -23.30 1.55
N ILE A 474 -7.48 -22.01 1.73
CA ILE A 474 -6.46 -20.96 1.71
C ILE A 474 -5.59 -21.06 2.96
N GLU A 475 -4.28 -21.15 2.76
CA GLU A 475 -3.30 -21.15 3.84
C GLU A 475 -3.47 -19.93 4.75
N LYS A 476 -3.53 -20.18 6.06
CA LYS A 476 -3.68 -19.14 7.07
C LYS A 476 -2.32 -18.62 7.54
N ASN A 477 -2.31 -17.41 8.07
CA ASN A 477 -1.13 -16.82 8.72
C ASN A 477 0.14 -16.87 7.85
N ALA A 478 0.00 -16.56 6.57
CA ALA A 478 1.10 -16.56 5.62
C ALA A 478 1.06 -15.35 4.67
N TYR A 479 2.24 -14.83 4.37
CA TYR A 479 2.48 -13.92 3.26
C TYR A 479 3.28 -14.67 2.20
N ARG A 480 2.62 -15.04 1.09
CA ARG A 480 3.20 -15.81 -0.01
C ARG A 480 3.49 -14.89 -1.17
N PHE A 481 4.77 -14.64 -1.39
CA PHE A 481 5.29 -13.80 -2.47
C PHE A 481 5.63 -14.62 -3.70
N CYS A 482 5.46 -14.02 -4.88
CA CYS A 482 6.04 -14.46 -6.13
C CYS A 482 6.30 -13.27 -7.07
N TYR A 483 7.16 -13.48 -8.05
CA TYR A 483 7.24 -12.66 -9.24
C TYR A 483 6.33 -13.21 -10.32
N VAL A 484 5.69 -12.29 -11.04
CA VAL A 484 5.12 -12.58 -12.36
C VAL A 484 5.94 -11.78 -13.37
N ASN A 485 6.52 -12.44 -14.36
CA ASN A 485 7.41 -11.82 -15.36
C ASN A 485 7.00 -12.19 -16.79
N ASP A 486 7.80 -11.79 -17.77
CA ASP A 486 7.61 -12.09 -19.19
C ASP A 486 6.23 -11.66 -19.70
N PHE A 487 5.83 -10.44 -19.35
CA PHE A 487 4.60 -9.85 -19.87
C PHE A 487 4.73 -9.60 -21.38
N PRO A 488 3.63 -9.74 -22.15
CA PRO A 488 3.63 -9.29 -23.54
C PRO A 488 3.89 -7.78 -23.60
N MET A 489 4.74 -7.34 -24.54
CA MET A 489 5.05 -5.92 -24.70
C MET A 489 3.88 -5.17 -25.33
N PHE A 490 3.19 -5.83 -26.25
CA PHE A 490 2.08 -5.26 -27.01
C PHE A 490 0.83 -6.11 -26.86
N GLU A 491 -0.31 -5.45 -26.96
CA GLU A 491 -1.62 -6.08 -27.06
C GLU A 491 -2.43 -5.49 -28.20
N LYS A 492 -3.45 -6.22 -28.61
CA LYS A 492 -4.40 -5.76 -29.61
C LYS A 492 -5.68 -5.30 -28.93
N ASP A 493 -5.97 -4.02 -29.03
CA ASP A 493 -7.21 -3.44 -28.51
C ASP A 493 -8.43 -4.18 -29.08
N PRO A 494 -9.33 -4.72 -28.24
CA PRO A 494 -10.45 -5.55 -28.68
C PRO A 494 -11.45 -4.81 -29.56
N ASP A 495 -11.58 -3.49 -29.42
CA ASP A 495 -12.54 -2.67 -30.13
C ASP A 495 -11.95 -2.04 -31.40
N THR A 496 -10.83 -1.35 -31.27
CA THR A 496 -10.19 -0.63 -32.38
C THR A 496 -9.29 -1.51 -33.25
N LYS A 497 -8.92 -2.71 -32.77
CA LYS A 497 -7.98 -3.65 -33.40
C LYS A 497 -6.57 -3.11 -33.59
N LYS A 498 -6.25 -1.96 -33.02
CA LYS A 498 -4.91 -1.38 -33.05
C LYS A 498 -3.99 -2.09 -32.06
N ILE A 499 -2.70 -2.11 -32.38
CA ILE A 499 -1.65 -2.55 -31.47
C ILE A 499 -1.31 -1.39 -30.54
N GLY A 500 -1.21 -1.65 -29.24
CA GLY A 500 -0.77 -0.72 -28.21
C GLY A 500 0.16 -1.41 -27.22
N PHE A 501 0.76 -0.65 -26.32
CA PHE A 501 1.51 -1.23 -25.21
C PHE A 501 0.58 -1.86 -24.21
N THR A 502 0.92 -3.06 -23.73
CA THR A 502 0.14 -3.75 -22.69
C THR A 502 0.20 -3.02 -21.35
N HIS A 503 1.40 -2.53 -20.96
CA HIS A 503 1.66 -1.86 -19.69
C HIS A 503 2.61 -0.67 -19.90
N ASN A 504 3.82 -0.73 -19.29
CA ASN A 504 4.79 0.37 -19.33
C ASN A 504 5.52 0.44 -20.67
N PRO A 505 5.36 1.54 -21.45
CA PRO A 505 5.99 1.69 -22.76
C PRO A 505 7.53 1.83 -22.70
N PHE A 506 8.09 2.07 -21.52
CA PHE A 506 9.53 2.24 -21.31
C PHE A 506 10.25 0.94 -20.91
N SER A 507 9.58 -0.20 -21.00
CA SER A 507 10.19 -1.51 -20.75
C SER A 507 11.07 -1.93 -21.93
N MET A 508 12.16 -2.62 -21.63
CA MET A 508 13.04 -3.18 -22.66
C MET A 508 12.38 -4.43 -23.29
N PRO A 509 12.21 -4.51 -24.61
CA PRO A 509 11.75 -5.73 -25.27
C PRO A 509 12.79 -6.84 -25.17
N GLN A 510 12.34 -8.07 -24.97
CA GLN A 510 13.20 -9.24 -25.03
C GLN A 510 13.65 -9.50 -26.47
N GLY A 511 14.96 -9.53 -26.69
CA GLY A 511 15.57 -9.61 -28.01
C GLY A 511 15.81 -8.24 -28.68
N GLY A 512 15.53 -7.14 -27.98
CA GLY A 512 15.92 -5.78 -28.41
C GLY A 512 15.35 -5.37 -29.78
N LEU A 513 16.12 -4.63 -30.53
CA LEU A 513 15.72 -4.10 -31.85
C LEU A 513 15.44 -5.24 -32.87
N GLU A 514 16.23 -6.31 -32.84
CA GLU A 514 16.03 -7.47 -33.73
C GLU A 514 14.65 -8.09 -33.57
N ALA A 515 14.15 -8.20 -32.34
CA ALA A 515 12.81 -8.72 -32.08
C ALA A 515 11.73 -7.76 -32.61
N LEU A 516 11.89 -6.45 -32.44
CA LEU A 516 10.94 -5.46 -32.93
C LEU A 516 10.89 -5.38 -34.47
N GLU A 517 11.96 -5.75 -35.15
CA GLU A 517 12.03 -5.74 -36.62
C GLU A 517 11.53 -7.04 -37.27
N ASN A 518 11.67 -8.20 -36.58
CA ASN A 518 11.52 -9.49 -37.21
C ASN A 518 10.41 -10.40 -36.65
N LYS A 519 9.87 -10.09 -35.46
CA LYS A 519 8.79 -10.89 -34.83
C LYS A 519 7.42 -10.24 -35.03
N ASP A 520 6.36 -11.05 -34.92
CA ASP A 520 5.02 -10.49 -34.73
C ASP A 520 5.00 -9.69 -33.44
N PRO A 521 4.52 -8.43 -33.43
CA PRO A 521 4.46 -7.62 -32.22
C PRO A 521 3.79 -8.29 -31.03
N LEU A 522 2.77 -9.13 -31.26
CA LEU A 522 2.04 -9.84 -30.21
C LEU A 522 2.83 -11.01 -29.59
N ASP A 523 3.93 -11.43 -30.23
CA ASP A 523 4.83 -12.46 -29.70
C ASP A 523 6.05 -11.88 -28.96
N ILE A 524 6.16 -10.54 -28.89
CA ILE A 524 7.27 -9.87 -28.22
C ILE A 524 6.98 -9.72 -26.73
N LEU A 525 7.84 -10.27 -25.91
CA LEU A 525 7.79 -10.11 -24.44
C LEU A 525 8.64 -8.90 -24.01
N ALA A 526 8.27 -8.29 -22.90
CA ALA A 526 9.05 -7.27 -22.23
C ALA A 526 9.78 -7.80 -21.00
N TYR A 527 10.91 -7.21 -20.62
CA TYR A 527 11.53 -7.39 -19.31
C TYR A 527 10.74 -6.60 -18.26
N GLN A 528 9.48 -6.95 -18.11
CA GLN A 528 8.56 -6.39 -17.14
C GLN A 528 8.19 -7.46 -16.11
N TYR A 529 8.00 -7.04 -14.88
CA TYR A 529 7.72 -7.93 -13.76
C TYR A 529 6.88 -7.25 -12.70
N ASP A 530 6.02 -8.05 -12.06
CA ASP A 530 5.26 -7.66 -10.89
C ASP A 530 5.65 -8.51 -9.68
N ILE A 531 5.62 -7.93 -8.48
CA ILE A 531 5.64 -8.68 -7.22
C ILE A 531 4.21 -8.81 -6.73
N VAL A 532 3.79 -10.04 -6.52
CA VAL A 532 2.47 -10.38 -5.99
C VAL A 532 2.61 -11.00 -4.61
N CYS A 533 1.78 -10.57 -3.66
CA CYS A 533 1.65 -11.17 -2.35
C CYS A 533 0.18 -11.46 -2.06
N ASN A 534 -0.15 -12.72 -1.79
CA ASN A 534 -1.51 -13.13 -1.42
C ASN A 534 -2.60 -12.66 -2.42
N GLY A 535 -2.30 -12.69 -3.70
CA GLY A 535 -3.23 -12.26 -4.75
C GLY A 535 -3.30 -10.73 -4.97
N VAL A 536 -2.48 -9.97 -4.28
CA VAL A 536 -2.38 -8.50 -4.41
C VAL A 536 -1.08 -8.14 -5.12
N GLU A 537 -1.15 -7.39 -6.21
CA GLU A 537 0.01 -6.75 -6.83
C GLU A 537 0.58 -5.71 -5.88
N LEU A 538 1.74 -5.99 -5.30
CA LEU A 538 2.43 -5.05 -4.43
C LEU A 538 3.33 -4.09 -5.20
N SER A 539 3.93 -4.54 -6.28
CA SER A 539 4.89 -3.76 -7.05
C SER A 539 4.83 -4.12 -8.52
N SER A 540 5.04 -3.14 -9.37
CA SER A 540 5.38 -3.32 -10.77
C SER A 540 6.76 -2.73 -11.05
N GLY A 541 7.49 -3.33 -11.98
CA GLY A 541 8.83 -2.92 -12.37
C GLY A 541 9.22 -3.36 -13.77
N ALA A 542 10.37 -2.87 -14.24
CA ALA A 542 10.93 -3.30 -15.52
C ALA A 542 12.43 -3.01 -15.59
N VAL A 543 13.13 -3.78 -16.43
CA VAL A 543 14.36 -3.29 -17.06
C VAL A 543 13.94 -2.25 -18.10
N ARG A 544 14.54 -1.05 -18.03
CA ARG A 544 14.09 0.07 -18.86
C ARG A 544 14.76 0.06 -20.21
N ASN A 545 13.99 0.46 -21.22
CA ASN A 545 14.59 0.81 -22.49
C ASN A 545 15.40 2.11 -22.32
N HIS A 546 16.66 2.06 -22.72
CA HIS A 546 17.61 3.17 -22.70
C HIS A 546 18.22 3.44 -24.08
N ASP A 547 17.79 2.66 -25.08
CA ASP A 547 18.25 2.77 -26.47
C ASP A 547 17.23 3.52 -27.31
N MET A 548 17.70 4.57 -28.02
CA MET A 548 16.85 5.42 -28.85
C MET A 548 16.23 4.70 -30.04
N GLN A 549 16.95 3.77 -30.67
CA GLN A 549 16.45 3.06 -31.85
C GLN A 549 15.33 2.11 -31.44
N ILE A 550 15.52 1.42 -30.31
CA ILE A 550 14.51 0.56 -29.71
C ILE A 550 13.27 1.39 -29.31
N MET A 551 13.48 2.57 -28.69
CA MET A 551 12.38 3.44 -28.27
C MET A 551 11.53 3.88 -29.47
N VAL A 552 12.16 4.43 -30.51
CA VAL A 552 11.47 4.89 -31.72
C VAL A 552 10.70 3.74 -32.36
N LYS A 553 11.35 2.57 -32.52
CA LYS A 553 10.72 1.41 -33.17
C LYS A 553 9.56 0.84 -32.39
N ALA A 554 9.67 0.76 -31.07
CA ALA A 554 8.57 0.28 -30.22
C ALA A 554 7.35 1.20 -30.28
N PHE A 555 7.56 2.51 -30.26
CA PHE A 555 6.47 3.50 -30.38
C PHE A 555 5.85 3.52 -31.78
N GLU A 556 6.66 3.33 -32.84
CA GLU A 556 6.15 3.16 -34.23
C GLU A 556 5.17 1.98 -34.32
N ILE A 557 5.51 0.82 -33.74
CA ILE A 557 4.65 -0.37 -33.70
C ILE A 557 3.33 -0.07 -32.97
N ALA A 558 3.39 0.69 -31.87
CA ALA A 558 2.21 1.12 -31.12
C ALA A 558 1.41 2.25 -31.81
N GLY A 559 1.82 2.66 -33.02
CA GLY A 559 1.10 3.64 -33.84
C GLY A 559 1.41 5.10 -33.51
N TYR A 560 2.52 5.38 -32.85
CA TYR A 560 3.01 6.74 -32.58
C TYR A 560 4.17 7.05 -33.52
N ASP A 561 4.13 8.18 -34.19
CA ASP A 561 5.28 8.68 -34.93
C ASP A 561 6.32 9.34 -34.02
N GLU A 562 7.50 9.55 -34.52
CA GLU A 562 8.62 10.14 -33.76
C GLU A 562 8.35 11.57 -33.28
N GLU A 563 7.52 12.33 -33.98
CA GLU A 563 7.16 13.70 -33.57
C GLU A 563 6.25 13.66 -32.30
N VAL A 564 5.33 12.72 -32.25
CA VAL A 564 4.49 12.49 -31.03
C VAL A 564 5.37 12.03 -29.87
N LEU A 565 6.38 11.18 -30.14
CA LEU A 565 7.33 10.74 -29.12
C LEU A 565 8.13 11.94 -28.55
N LYS A 566 8.62 12.82 -29.41
CA LYS A 566 9.32 14.05 -29.03
C LYS A 566 8.41 15.01 -28.23
N GLU A 567 7.16 15.11 -28.60
CA GLU A 567 6.21 15.99 -27.90
C GLU A 567 5.86 15.46 -26.50
N LYS A 568 5.54 14.17 -26.38
CA LYS A 568 5.07 13.57 -25.13
C LYS A 568 6.21 13.18 -24.19
N PHE A 569 7.33 12.70 -24.71
CA PHE A 569 8.45 12.15 -23.95
C PHE A 569 9.79 12.82 -24.28
N GLY A 570 9.73 14.08 -24.72
CA GLY A 570 10.90 14.80 -25.20
C GLY A 570 12.07 14.86 -24.23
N ALA A 571 11.82 14.83 -22.92
CA ALA A 571 12.89 14.80 -21.93
C ALA A 571 13.72 13.49 -22.01
N LEU A 572 13.06 12.33 -22.03
CA LEU A 572 13.72 11.03 -22.18
C LEU A 572 14.32 10.86 -23.59
N TYR A 573 13.55 11.25 -24.63
CA TYR A 573 14.03 11.23 -26.00
C TYR A 573 15.35 11.98 -26.16
N ASN A 574 15.45 13.18 -25.57
CA ASN A 574 16.69 13.97 -25.63
C ASN A 574 17.79 13.37 -24.77
N ALA A 575 17.46 12.93 -23.54
CA ALA A 575 18.44 12.41 -22.59
C ALA A 575 19.14 11.14 -23.11
N PHE A 576 18.39 10.23 -23.74
CA PHE A 576 18.96 8.98 -24.27
C PHE A 576 19.96 9.18 -25.42
N GLN A 577 20.00 10.36 -26.01
CA GLN A 577 21.04 10.71 -27.00
C GLN A 577 22.40 11.01 -26.38
N TYR A 578 22.49 11.10 -25.04
CA TYR A 578 23.70 11.47 -24.31
C TYR A 578 24.27 10.34 -23.43
N GLY A 579 24.11 9.10 -23.87
CA GLY A 579 24.74 7.95 -23.21
C GLY A 579 24.00 7.51 -21.95
N ALA A 580 22.71 7.22 -22.08
CA ALA A 580 21.93 6.63 -21.01
C ALA A 580 22.48 5.24 -20.61
N PRO A 581 22.70 4.96 -19.32
CA PRO A 581 23.13 3.63 -18.89
C PRO A 581 21.96 2.63 -18.96
N PRO A 582 22.22 1.32 -19.07
CA PRO A 582 21.20 0.32 -18.70
C PRO A 582 20.71 0.59 -17.30
N HIS A 583 19.40 0.53 -17.07
CA HIS A 583 18.82 0.78 -15.75
C HIS A 583 17.53 0.00 -15.55
N ALA A 584 17.21 -0.27 -14.30
CA ALA A 584 16.04 -1.06 -13.92
C ALA A 584 15.54 -0.66 -12.52
N GLY A 585 14.26 -0.88 -12.25
CA GLY A 585 13.69 -0.57 -10.95
C GLY A 585 12.27 -1.07 -10.79
N MET A 586 11.70 -0.79 -9.62
CA MET A 586 10.32 -1.12 -9.29
C MET A 586 9.72 -0.13 -8.29
N ALA A 587 8.42 -0.25 -8.05
CA ALA A 587 7.68 0.69 -7.22
C ALA A 587 6.65 0.00 -6.31
N PRO A 588 7.07 -0.66 -5.19
CA PRO A 588 6.15 -1.24 -4.23
C PRO A 588 5.17 -0.24 -3.63
N GLY A 589 3.88 -0.56 -3.67
CA GLY A 589 2.80 0.26 -3.12
C GLY A 589 2.79 0.23 -1.59
N VAL A 590 3.12 1.36 -0.95
CA VAL A 590 3.18 1.47 0.52
C VAL A 590 1.82 1.21 1.16
N ASP A 591 0.76 1.75 0.58
CA ASP A 591 -0.60 1.60 1.11
C ASP A 591 -1.07 0.15 1.09
N ARG A 592 -0.80 -0.59 0.00
CA ARG A 592 -1.12 -2.01 -0.14
C ARG A 592 -0.32 -2.89 0.84
N MET A 593 0.98 -2.60 1.03
CA MET A 593 1.80 -3.31 2.03
C MET A 593 1.19 -3.17 3.43
N ILE A 594 0.80 -1.94 3.81
CA ILE A 594 0.26 -1.67 5.14
C ILE A 594 -1.12 -2.30 5.29
N MET A 595 -1.96 -2.26 4.25
CA MET A 595 -3.27 -2.91 4.23
C MET A 595 -3.13 -4.43 4.51
N LEU A 596 -2.23 -5.11 3.81
CA LEU A 596 -1.95 -6.54 4.03
C LEU A 596 -1.42 -6.83 5.44
N LEU A 597 -0.43 -6.07 5.92
CA LEU A 597 0.18 -6.26 7.23
C LEU A 597 -0.81 -5.98 8.39
N ARG A 598 -1.80 -5.14 8.17
CA ARG A 598 -2.85 -4.85 9.15
C ARG A 598 -4.08 -5.74 9.01
N GLY A 599 -4.17 -6.57 7.96
CA GLY A 599 -5.33 -7.40 7.68
C GLY A 599 -6.60 -6.59 7.44
N GLU A 600 -6.47 -5.40 6.86
CA GLU A 600 -7.62 -4.54 6.53
C GLU A 600 -8.14 -4.87 5.12
N ASP A 601 -9.46 -4.97 4.98
CA ASP A 601 -10.12 -5.27 3.71
C ASP A 601 -10.24 -4.05 2.78
N ASN A 602 -9.97 -2.85 3.32
CA ASN A 602 -10.11 -1.59 2.61
C ASN A 602 -8.89 -0.70 2.83
N ILE A 603 -8.24 -0.30 1.75
CA ILE A 603 -7.02 0.52 1.77
C ILE A 603 -7.22 1.87 2.47
N ARG A 604 -8.44 2.42 2.48
CA ARG A 604 -8.76 3.69 3.16
C ARG A 604 -8.62 3.62 4.68
N GLU A 605 -8.64 2.42 5.28
CA GLU A 605 -8.41 2.25 6.71
C GLU A 605 -6.96 2.54 7.13
N VAL A 606 -6.00 2.47 6.19
CA VAL A 606 -4.57 2.71 6.45
C VAL A 606 -4.09 4.08 5.98
N ILE A 607 -5.00 4.95 5.51
CA ILE A 607 -4.75 6.33 5.09
C ILE A 607 -5.36 7.28 6.11
N ALA A 608 -4.60 8.32 6.53
CA ALA A 608 -5.07 9.25 7.56
C ALA A 608 -6.33 10.01 7.13
N TYR A 609 -6.32 10.61 5.95
CA TYR A 609 -7.41 11.38 5.37
C TYR A 609 -7.68 10.94 3.93
N PRO A 610 -8.33 9.76 3.74
CA PRO A 610 -8.62 9.27 2.40
C PRO A 610 -9.83 9.99 1.79
N MET A 611 -9.87 10.06 0.47
CA MET A 611 -11.10 10.36 -0.25
C MET A 611 -12.10 9.19 -0.14
N ASN A 612 -13.39 9.49 -0.33
CA ASN A 612 -14.42 8.46 -0.44
C ASN A 612 -14.37 7.75 -1.81
N GLY A 613 -15.29 6.80 -2.04
CA GLY A 613 -15.37 6.07 -3.31
C GLY A 613 -15.65 6.92 -4.55
N ASN A 614 -16.14 8.14 -4.38
CA ASN A 614 -16.42 9.10 -5.46
C ASN A 614 -15.29 10.12 -5.67
N ALA A 615 -14.12 9.91 -5.08
CA ALA A 615 -13.01 10.85 -5.08
C ALA A 615 -13.32 12.21 -4.43
N GLU A 616 -14.09 12.20 -3.31
CA GLU A 616 -14.44 13.39 -2.54
C GLU A 616 -13.77 13.36 -1.16
N ASP A 617 -13.16 14.46 -0.76
CA ASP A 617 -12.81 14.71 0.65
C ASP A 617 -14.03 15.31 1.36
N LEU A 618 -14.79 14.49 2.05
CA LEU A 618 -16.00 14.88 2.76
C LEU A 618 -15.73 15.78 3.97
N MET A 619 -14.51 15.80 4.49
CA MET A 619 -14.12 16.59 5.66
C MET A 619 -13.77 18.02 5.27
N CYS A 620 -12.91 18.19 4.26
CA CYS A 620 -12.46 19.51 3.80
C CYS A 620 -13.28 20.04 2.61
N GLY A 621 -14.16 19.21 2.02
CA GLY A 621 -15.04 19.60 0.93
C GLY A 621 -14.31 19.74 -0.41
N ALA A 622 -13.40 18.83 -0.73
CA ALA A 622 -12.79 18.77 -2.06
C ALA A 622 -13.44 17.64 -2.89
N PRO A 623 -13.64 17.84 -4.22
CA PRO A 623 -13.40 19.07 -4.98
C PRO A 623 -14.39 20.20 -4.62
N SER A 624 -13.94 21.45 -4.70
CA SER A 624 -14.73 22.62 -4.38
C SER A 624 -14.82 23.60 -5.55
N THR A 625 -15.83 24.46 -5.52
CA THR A 625 -15.98 25.53 -6.50
C THR A 625 -14.90 26.61 -6.32
N VAL A 626 -14.50 27.22 -7.41
CA VAL A 626 -13.57 28.36 -7.45
C VAL A 626 -14.29 29.61 -7.92
N THR A 627 -13.76 30.79 -7.58
CA THR A 627 -14.33 32.06 -7.97
C THR A 627 -14.08 32.39 -9.44
N GLU A 628 -14.94 33.18 -10.05
CA GLU A 628 -14.74 33.72 -11.40
C GLU A 628 -13.40 34.46 -11.57
N GLN A 629 -12.92 35.13 -10.52
CA GLN A 629 -11.61 35.76 -10.53
C GLN A 629 -10.49 34.73 -10.67
N GLN A 630 -10.54 33.64 -9.90
CA GLN A 630 -9.56 32.55 -9.99
C GLN A 630 -9.57 31.91 -11.39
N LEU A 631 -10.76 31.67 -11.95
CA LEU A 631 -10.88 31.13 -13.33
C LEU A 631 -10.26 32.07 -14.37
N ARG A 632 -10.49 33.40 -14.26
CA ARG A 632 -9.87 34.40 -15.13
C ARG A 632 -8.36 34.45 -14.99
N GLU A 633 -7.84 34.34 -13.77
CA GLU A 633 -6.39 34.36 -13.51
C GLU A 633 -5.66 33.17 -14.16
N VAL A 634 -6.34 32.04 -14.29
CA VAL A 634 -5.80 30.84 -14.95
C VAL A 634 -6.30 30.68 -16.40
N HIS A 635 -7.00 31.67 -16.92
CA HIS A 635 -7.49 31.74 -18.31
C HIS A 635 -8.47 30.62 -18.69
N ILE A 636 -9.30 30.15 -17.76
CA ILE A 636 -10.28 29.08 -17.94
C ILE A 636 -11.69 29.61 -17.83
N LYS A 637 -12.64 28.95 -18.49
CA LYS A 637 -14.08 29.13 -18.33
C LYS A 637 -14.74 27.76 -18.19
N VAL A 638 -15.62 27.62 -17.19
CA VAL A 638 -16.48 26.43 -17.06
C VAL A 638 -17.45 26.44 -18.25
N ARG A 639 -17.64 25.29 -18.88
CA ARG A 639 -18.67 25.09 -19.91
C ARG A 639 -19.89 24.47 -19.24
N ASP A 640 -21.09 24.92 -19.65
CA ASP A 640 -22.36 24.35 -19.22
C ASP A 640 -22.54 22.94 -19.76
#